data_2703ac7b0a74185586b214d1a260af07
#
_entry.id   2703ac7b0a74185586b214d1a260af07
#
_cell.length_a   1.000
_cell.length_b   1.000
_cell.length_c   1.000
_cell.angle_alpha   90.00
_cell.angle_beta   90.00
_cell.angle_gamma   90.00
#
_symmetry.space_group_name_H-M   'P 1'
#
loop_
_entity.id
_entity.type
_entity.pdbx_description
1 polymer ?
#
loop_
_entity_poly.entity_id
_entity_poly.type
_entity_poly.pdbx_seq_one_letter_code
_entity_poly.pdbx_strand_id
1 'polypeptide(L)'
;MTRPLACALALAIAAGLAGIASPAPAYAANDKTDMPALAAHDNPFFAESTLPLKYPQFDKIKDSDFGPAFDRGMADQLKEIDAIADNAEPATFENTIVALEKSGQVLGRAATVFFSLTGADTNDTREKLQGAYAAKLSAHGDAITLNPKLFARIKSLYERRQSLGLDAESVRLVERYYTDFVRSGANLTEAQKARIKDINSELATLGTKFSQNVLAEVNASAVVVDTREELAGLSAGQIAAAVEAAKTRKLEGKYVIALLNTTGQPTLTQLENRALRERVYKASVGRGSKGGEFDNTGIVSQVLKLRAERAKLMGYANHAAFVLEDETARSPQAVNAMMTKLAPPAVANARREAVDMQAVIDAEQKAKGQPTFKLEPWDWAFYAEKVRQARYNFDESQLKPYFEMKNVLENGVFFAAGKLYGLTFKQRTDLPVYHDDVTVYDVYDADGKQLAIFIADMYARPSKRGGAWMNEYVSQSGLTGNLPVVANHLNIPKPPAGEPTLMTWDEVTTMFHEFGHALHGMFSNVQYPRFSGTNVPRDFVEYPSQVNEMWADWPEVLANYAKHYQTGTPMPKELLDKVLAASKFNQGFTTTEYLGAAMLDQSYHQLTAEQVPAGKDLIAFEAAALKKNGTDFYAVPPRYRTTYFSHILGGYSAGYYAYIWSEVLDAESVEWFKENGGLSRKNGDWFRAKLLSRGGSEDAMTTFKQFRGRDPQIEPLLKRRGLTTN
;
A
#
# COMPACT_ATOMS: atom_id res chain seq x y z
N MET A 1 -10.40 -6.84 -0.40
CA MET A 1 -11.57 -6.63 0.46
C MET A 1 -11.30 -5.43 1.33
N THR A 2 -11.80 -4.32 0.94
CA THR A 2 -11.88 -3.15 1.79
C THR A 2 -13.21 -3.24 2.53
N ARG A 3 -13.16 -3.24 3.84
CA ARG A 3 -14.32 -3.31 4.72
C ARG A 3 -14.73 -1.89 5.09
N PRO A 4 -15.98 -1.60 5.43
CA PRO A 4 -16.33 -0.30 5.96
C PRO A 4 -15.49 -0.01 7.20
N LEU A 5 -15.05 1.23 7.36
CA LEU A 5 -14.08 1.66 8.36
C LEU A 5 -14.41 1.27 9.81
N ALA A 6 -15.66 1.09 10.16
CA ALA A 6 -16.05 0.66 11.49
C ALA A 6 -15.99 -0.88 11.71
N CYS A 7 -16.27 -1.69 10.70
CA CYS A 7 -16.10 -3.15 10.78
C CYS A 7 -14.81 -3.65 10.15
N ALA A 8 -14.25 -2.93 9.17
CA ALA A 8 -13.03 -3.36 8.47
C ALA A 8 -11.75 -3.20 9.30
N LEU A 9 -11.73 -2.26 10.26
CA LEU A 9 -10.56 -2.09 11.11
C LEU A 9 -10.37 -3.25 12.09
N ALA A 10 -11.46 -3.81 12.62
CA ALA A 10 -11.38 -4.98 13.48
C ALA A 10 -10.93 -6.26 12.74
N LEU A 11 -11.12 -6.31 11.42
CA LEU A 11 -10.78 -7.48 10.60
C LEU A 11 -9.46 -7.31 9.81
N ALA A 12 -8.95 -6.10 9.58
CA ALA A 12 -7.60 -5.88 9.04
C ALA A 12 -6.52 -6.14 10.10
N ILE A 13 -6.87 -6.07 11.39
CA ILE A 13 -6.01 -6.39 12.54
C ILE A 13 -5.97 -7.91 12.80
N ALA A 14 -6.94 -8.69 12.28
CA ALA A 14 -7.06 -10.13 12.51
C ALA A 14 -6.09 -11.02 11.72
N ALA A 15 -4.87 -10.55 11.47
CA ALA A 15 -3.81 -11.36 10.91
C ALA A 15 -2.56 -11.30 11.81
N GLY A 16 -2.53 -12.13 12.82
CA GLY A 16 -1.31 -12.46 13.46
C GLY A 16 -1.23 -12.75 14.96
N LEU A 17 -1.20 -13.99 15.55
CA LEU A 17 -0.39 -14.45 16.73
C LEU A 17 -0.60 -15.89 17.13
N ALA A 18 0.44 -16.58 17.49
CA ALA A 18 0.52 -17.49 18.64
C ALA A 18 1.95 -17.67 19.12
N GLY A 19 2.13 -17.51 20.40
CA GLY A 19 3.37 -17.75 21.11
C GLY A 19 3.29 -19.01 21.98
N ILE A 20 4.43 -19.60 22.22
CA ILE A 20 4.68 -20.76 23.07
C ILE A 20 4.57 -20.30 24.52
N ALA A 21 3.71 -20.96 25.29
CA ALA A 21 3.66 -20.82 26.74
C ALA A 21 4.87 -21.48 27.40
N SER A 22 5.78 -20.68 27.92
CA SER A 22 6.67 -21.10 29.04
C SER A 22 6.19 -20.37 30.29
N PRO A 23 6.20 -21.00 31.46
CA PRO A 23 5.59 -20.43 32.66
C PRO A 23 6.41 -19.21 33.13
N ALA A 24 5.77 -18.06 33.14
CA ALA A 24 6.30 -16.86 33.75
C ALA A 24 6.20 -16.96 35.27
N PRO A 25 7.20 -16.47 36.02
CA PRO A 25 7.08 -16.35 37.46
C PRO A 25 6.00 -15.33 37.81
N ALA A 26 5.17 -15.67 38.79
CA ALA A 26 4.14 -14.82 39.33
C ALA A 26 4.75 -13.50 39.87
N TYR A 27 4.55 -12.42 39.17
CA TYR A 27 4.69 -11.07 39.74
C TYR A 27 3.36 -10.63 40.34
N ALA A 28 3.42 -10.37 41.64
CA ALA A 28 2.29 -9.88 42.42
C ALA A 28 1.72 -8.60 41.87
N ALA A 29 0.39 -8.58 41.74
CA ALA A 29 -0.37 -7.40 41.47
C ALA A 29 -0.23 -6.41 42.63
N ASN A 30 0.49 -5.32 42.42
CA ASN A 30 0.36 -4.06 43.14
C ASN A 30 1.08 -2.97 42.36
N ASP A 31 0.35 -2.29 41.49
CA ASP A 31 0.51 -0.84 41.35
C ASP A 31 -0.75 -0.30 40.64
N LYS A 32 -1.69 0.17 41.48
CA LYS A 32 -2.69 1.12 41.05
C LYS A 32 -1.99 2.47 40.94
N THR A 33 -1.38 2.75 39.80
CA THR A 33 -1.12 4.14 39.44
C THR A 33 -2.46 4.73 39.03
N ASP A 34 -3.02 5.52 39.95
CA ASP A 34 -4.11 6.45 39.65
C ASP A 34 -3.68 7.40 38.53
N MET A 35 -3.97 7.02 37.30
CA MET A 35 -4.08 8.02 36.25
C MET A 35 -5.34 8.83 36.56
N PRO A 36 -5.25 10.16 36.68
CA PRO A 36 -6.43 10.97 36.88
C PRO A 36 -7.40 10.69 35.74
N ALA A 37 -8.64 10.30 36.06
CA ALA A 37 -9.73 10.20 35.10
C ALA A 37 -9.89 11.57 34.44
N LEU A 38 -9.31 11.72 33.23
CA LEU A 38 -9.57 12.88 32.38
C LEU A 38 -11.09 12.93 32.15
N ALA A 39 -11.67 14.07 32.42
CA ALA A 39 -13.10 14.30 32.29
C ALA A 39 -13.57 13.86 30.91
N ALA A 40 -14.58 12.96 30.86
CA ALA A 40 -15.08 12.31 29.64
C ALA A 40 -15.63 13.29 28.57
N HIS A 41 -15.59 14.58 28.84
CA HIS A 41 -16.12 15.65 27.98
C HIS A 41 -15.08 16.27 27.02
N ASP A 42 -13.78 16.05 27.20
CA ASP A 42 -12.73 16.75 26.45
C ASP A 42 -12.08 15.88 25.31
N ASN A 43 -12.43 14.60 25.19
CA ASN A 43 -11.85 13.75 24.14
C ASN A 43 -12.46 14.09 22.77
N PRO A 44 -11.64 14.55 21.80
CA PRO A 44 -12.13 15.05 20.51
C PRO A 44 -12.83 13.99 19.65
N PHE A 45 -12.64 12.69 19.93
CA PHE A 45 -13.30 11.61 19.20
C PHE A 45 -14.75 11.35 19.64
N PHE A 46 -15.19 11.87 20.78
CA PHE A 46 -16.56 11.63 21.28
C PHE A 46 -17.64 12.41 20.53
N ALA A 47 -17.25 13.43 19.77
CA ALA A 47 -18.14 14.17 18.89
C ALA A 47 -17.58 14.19 17.46
N GLU A 48 -18.44 14.48 16.49
CA GLU A 48 -17.96 14.76 15.13
C GLU A 48 -17.11 16.04 15.12
N SER A 49 -16.09 16.07 14.25
CA SER A 49 -15.30 17.26 14.02
C SER A 49 -16.17 18.39 13.46
N THR A 50 -15.98 19.60 13.98
CA THR A 50 -16.63 20.84 13.50
C THR A 50 -15.87 21.51 12.35
N LEU A 51 -14.70 20.98 11.98
CA LEU A 51 -13.91 21.45 10.84
C LEU A 51 -14.60 21.08 9.51
N PRO A 52 -14.30 21.80 8.42
CA PRO A 52 -14.86 21.50 7.10
C PRO A 52 -14.74 20.02 6.73
N LEU A 53 -15.78 19.44 6.15
CA LEU A 53 -15.89 18.04 5.75
C LEU A 53 -15.55 17.05 6.87
N LYS A 54 -15.74 17.43 8.14
CA LYS A 54 -15.40 16.62 9.33
C LYS A 54 -13.90 16.30 9.41
N TYR A 55 -13.05 17.17 8.84
CA TYR A 55 -11.59 17.06 8.88
C TYR A 55 -11.10 16.82 10.32
N PRO A 56 -10.12 15.92 10.56
CA PRO A 56 -9.65 15.63 11.91
C PRO A 56 -9.05 16.85 12.61
N GLN A 57 -9.37 17.03 13.89
CA GLN A 57 -8.86 18.14 14.71
C GLN A 57 -7.47 17.81 15.25
N PHE A 58 -6.46 17.67 14.37
CA PHE A 58 -5.10 17.24 14.74
C PHE A 58 -4.46 18.09 15.83
N ASP A 59 -4.82 19.36 15.95
CA ASP A 59 -4.37 20.28 16.99
C ASP A 59 -4.90 19.93 18.40
N LYS A 60 -6.01 19.19 18.48
CA LYS A 60 -6.65 18.80 19.75
C LYS A 60 -6.40 17.34 20.11
N ILE A 61 -6.09 16.50 19.14
CA ILE A 61 -5.89 15.06 19.33
C ILE A 61 -4.54 14.81 20.01
N LYS A 62 -4.56 14.07 21.12
CA LYS A 62 -3.39 13.62 21.87
C LYS A 62 -3.32 12.10 21.85
N ASP A 63 -2.14 11.54 21.99
CA ASP A 63 -1.96 10.08 22.04
C ASP A 63 -2.77 9.44 23.19
N SER A 64 -2.95 10.16 24.30
CA SER A 64 -3.77 9.73 25.45
C SER A 64 -5.27 9.60 25.13
N ASP A 65 -5.76 10.20 24.05
CA ASP A 65 -7.18 10.20 23.71
C ASP A 65 -7.63 8.89 23.03
N PHE A 66 -6.70 8.19 22.37
CA PHE A 66 -7.02 7.01 21.59
C PHE A 66 -7.51 5.83 22.43
N GLY A 67 -6.83 5.51 23.55
CA GLY A 67 -7.24 4.42 24.43
C GLY A 67 -8.69 4.56 24.92
N PRO A 68 -9.04 5.66 25.59
CA PRO A 68 -10.43 5.92 26.02
C PRO A 68 -11.43 5.94 24.85
N ALA A 69 -11.05 6.44 23.67
CA ALA A 69 -11.91 6.47 22.49
C ALA A 69 -12.16 5.06 21.95
N PHE A 70 -11.17 4.18 21.95
CA PHE A 70 -11.34 2.78 21.57
C PHE A 70 -12.25 2.04 22.56
N ASP A 71 -11.97 2.13 23.86
CA ASP A 71 -12.73 1.43 24.87
C ASP A 71 -14.21 1.86 24.84
N ARG A 72 -14.48 3.16 24.79
CA ARG A 72 -15.85 3.69 24.66
C ARG A 72 -16.47 3.33 23.31
N GLY A 73 -15.75 3.52 22.21
CA GLY A 73 -16.27 3.26 20.85
C GLY A 73 -16.63 1.79 20.63
N MET A 74 -15.83 0.84 21.16
CA MET A 74 -16.17 -0.58 21.16
C MET A 74 -17.40 -0.87 22.00
N ALA A 75 -17.50 -0.31 23.22
CA ALA A 75 -18.64 -0.53 24.10
C ALA A 75 -19.94 0.05 23.52
N ASP A 76 -19.90 1.23 22.95
CA ASP A 76 -21.07 1.87 22.34
C ASP A 76 -21.52 1.10 21.08
N GLN A 77 -20.58 0.69 20.22
CA GLN A 77 -20.92 -0.11 19.03
C GLN A 77 -21.54 -1.46 19.40
N LEU A 78 -21.05 -2.17 20.43
CA LEU A 78 -21.65 -3.43 20.84
C LEU A 78 -23.09 -3.23 21.33
N LYS A 79 -23.43 -2.13 22.03
CA LYS A 79 -24.81 -1.81 22.39
C LYS A 79 -25.69 -1.57 21.17
N GLU A 80 -25.14 -0.87 20.15
CA GLU A 80 -25.85 -0.65 18.88
C GLU A 80 -26.08 -1.97 18.15
N ILE A 81 -25.09 -2.86 18.12
CA ILE A 81 -25.19 -4.20 17.53
C ILE A 81 -26.23 -5.06 18.28
N ASP A 82 -26.21 -5.05 19.61
CA ASP A 82 -27.18 -5.79 20.42
C ASP A 82 -28.60 -5.26 20.17
N ALA A 83 -28.79 -3.94 20.06
CA ALA A 83 -30.08 -3.35 19.72
C ALA A 83 -30.60 -3.80 18.33
N ILE A 84 -29.70 -3.98 17.36
CA ILE A 84 -30.06 -4.52 16.04
C ILE A 84 -30.37 -6.03 16.16
N ALA A 85 -29.50 -6.78 16.81
CA ALA A 85 -29.61 -8.24 16.91
C ALA A 85 -30.84 -8.71 17.70
N ASP A 86 -31.18 -8.01 18.79
CA ASP A 86 -32.28 -8.32 19.68
C ASP A 86 -33.61 -7.60 19.32
N ASN A 87 -33.63 -6.86 18.20
CA ASN A 87 -34.85 -6.21 17.74
C ASN A 87 -35.96 -7.24 17.47
N ALA A 88 -37.07 -7.11 18.20
CA ALA A 88 -38.21 -8.03 18.11
C ALA A 88 -38.99 -7.91 16.78
N GLU A 89 -38.86 -6.76 16.08
CA GLU A 89 -39.51 -6.57 14.79
C GLU A 89 -38.82 -7.42 13.70
N PRO A 90 -39.57 -7.85 12.68
CA PRO A 90 -38.99 -8.56 11.54
C PRO A 90 -37.83 -7.79 10.93
N ALA A 91 -36.81 -8.50 10.47
CA ALA A 91 -35.65 -7.86 9.82
C ALA A 91 -36.11 -7.12 8.56
N THR A 92 -35.79 -5.83 8.49
CA THR A 92 -35.92 -4.98 7.31
C THR A 92 -34.54 -4.45 6.89
N PHE A 93 -34.44 -3.94 5.67
CA PHE A 93 -33.21 -3.32 5.20
C PHE A 93 -32.79 -2.18 6.14
N GLU A 94 -33.74 -1.33 6.54
CA GLU A 94 -33.47 -0.17 7.40
C GLU A 94 -33.07 -0.57 8.82
N ASN A 95 -33.83 -1.46 9.49
CA ASN A 95 -33.57 -1.80 10.88
C ASN A 95 -32.43 -2.82 11.08
N THR A 96 -31.79 -3.24 10.01
CA THR A 96 -30.68 -4.22 10.06
C THR A 96 -29.46 -3.71 9.28
N ILE A 97 -29.56 -3.53 7.97
CA ILE A 97 -28.40 -3.20 7.13
C ILE A 97 -28.02 -1.72 7.27
N VAL A 98 -28.98 -0.81 7.15
CA VAL A 98 -28.73 0.63 7.32
C VAL A 98 -28.31 0.95 8.76
N ALA A 99 -28.90 0.26 9.74
CA ALA A 99 -28.51 0.38 11.14
C ALA A 99 -27.04 -0.06 11.37
N LEU A 100 -26.58 -1.12 10.69
CA LEU A 100 -25.18 -1.55 10.71
C LEU A 100 -24.24 -0.51 10.08
N GLU A 101 -24.60 0.06 8.93
CA GLU A 101 -23.81 1.12 8.29
C GLU A 101 -23.65 2.37 9.19
N LYS A 102 -24.62 2.65 10.04
CA LYS A 102 -24.61 3.78 10.98
C LYS A 102 -23.93 3.47 12.31
N SER A 103 -23.60 2.22 12.61
CA SER A 103 -23.03 1.82 13.89
C SER A 103 -21.53 2.15 14.00
N GLY A 104 -21.02 2.26 15.24
CA GLY A 104 -19.60 2.35 15.55
C GLY A 104 -18.92 3.67 15.18
N GLN A 105 -19.65 4.78 15.13
CA GLN A 105 -19.11 6.07 14.69
C GLN A 105 -17.93 6.58 15.53
N VAL A 106 -17.96 6.42 16.86
CA VAL A 106 -16.85 6.83 17.74
C VAL A 106 -15.61 6.00 17.47
N LEU A 107 -15.78 4.68 17.42
CA LEU A 107 -14.68 3.77 17.11
C LEU A 107 -14.09 4.05 15.72
N GLY A 108 -14.93 4.23 14.73
CA GLY A 108 -14.52 4.53 13.36
C GLY A 108 -13.64 5.77 13.27
N ARG A 109 -14.08 6.89 13.86
CA ARG A 109 -13.29 8.14 13.87
C ARG A 109 -11.94 7.99 14.55
N ALA A 110 -11.92 7.40 15.75
CA ALA A 110 -10.67 7.22 16.50
C ALA A 110 -9.71 6.27 15.78
N ALA A 111 -10.23 5.16 15.28
CA ALA A 111 -9.43 4.13 14.62
C ALA A 111 -8.87 4.61 13.28
N THR A 112 -9.64 5.32 12.46
CA THR A 112 -9.16 5.89 11.19
C THR A 112 -7.97 6.81 11.42
N VAL A 113 -8.07 7.75 12.36
CA VAL A 113 -6.96 8.66 12.66
C VAL A 113 -5.78 7.93 13.26
N PHE A 114 -6.01 7.03 14.21
CA PHE A 114 -4.94 6.28 14.88
C PHE A 114 -4.10 5.46 13.90
N PHE A 115 -4.76 4.65 13.07
CA PHE A 115 -4.04 3.77 12.13
C PHE A 115 -3.41 4.53 10.97
N SER A 116 -3.96 5.69 10.60
CA SER A 116 -3.29 6.61 9.68
C SER A 116 -2.00 7.15 10.31
N LEU A 117 -2.05 7.62 11.56
CA LEU A 117 -0.87 8.15 12.25
C LEU A 117 0.17 7.08 12.59
N THR A 118 -0.22 5.84 12.91
CA THR A 118 0.76 4.74 13.10
C THR A 118 1.54 4.40 11.83
N GLY A 119 0.99 4.72 10.65
CA GLY A 119 1.69 4.61 9.38
C GLY A 119 2.49 5.86 9.00
N ALA A 120 1.90 7.03 9.21
CA ALA A 120 2.43 8.30 8.70
C ALA A 120 3.37 9.01 9.69
N ASP A 121 3.14 8.89 10.98
CA ASP A 121 3.92 9.58 12.01
C ASP A 121 3.79 8.86 13.36
N THR A 122 4.42 7.69 13.49
CA THR A 122 4.35 6.89 14.73
C THR A 122 5.30 7.39 15.81
N ASN A 123 5.08 6.91 17.03
CA ASN A 123 5.94 7.10 18.18
C ASN A 123 5.76 5.94 19.18
N ASP A 124 6.62 5.85 20.18
CA ASP A 124 6.61 4.79 21.20
C ASP A 124 5.25 4.61 21.88
N THR A 125 4.52 5.69 22.12
CA THR A 125 3.18 5.66 22.75
C THR A 125 2.16 5.03 21.82
N ARG A 126 2.13 5.45 20.55
CA ARG A 126 1.23 4.89 19.52
C ARG A 126 1.55 3.42 19.27
N GLU A 127 2.81 3.03 19.22
CA GLU A 127 3.22 1.62 19.05
C GLU A 127 2.79 0.74 20.22
N LYS A 128 2.95 1.22 21.46
CA LYS A 128 2.45 0.52 22.66
C LYS A 128 0.92 0.39 22.64
N LEU A 129 0.20 1.45 22.30
CA LEU A 129 -1.26 1.42 22.14
C LEU A 129 -1.68 0.45 21.04
N GLN A 130 -1.02 0.47 19.89
CA GLN A 130 -1.29 -0.43 18.78
C GLN A 130 -1.17 -1.91 19.23
N GLY A 131 -0.09 -2.24 19.93
CA GLY A 131 0.10 -3.59 20.51
C GLY A 131 -0.98 -3.94 21.53
N ALA A 132 -1.33 -3.03 22.44
CA ALA A 132 -2.32 -3.25 23.48
C ALA A 132 -3.76 -3.44 22.95
N TYR A 133 -4.08 -2.78 21.84
CA TYR A 133 -5.44 -2.82 21.27
C TYR A 133 -5.61 -3.81 20.12
N ALA A 134 -4.55 -4.37 19.56
CA ALA A 134 -4.62 -5.30 18.42
C ALA A 134 -5.59 -6.47 18.68
N ALA A 135 -5.38 -7.22 19.76
CA ALA A 135 -6.24 -8.34 20.14
C ALA A 135 -7.65 -7.90 20.55
N LYS A 136 -7.79 -6.75 21.25
CA LYS A 136 -9.10 -6.23 21.67
C LYS A 136 -9.98 -5.84 20.47
N LEU A 137 -9.41 -5.13 19.49
CA LEU A 137 -10.13 -4.74 18.28
C LEU A 137 -10.50 -5.95 17.43
N SER A 138 -9.62 -6.96 17.37
CA SER A 138 -9.92 -8.24 16.72
C SER A 138 -11.11 -8.95 17.40
N ALA A 139 -11.07 -9.08 18.72
CA ALA A 139 -12.18 -9.70 19.50
C ALA A 139 -13.49 -8.91 19.35
N HIS A 140 -13.42 -7.58 19.27
CA HIS A 140 -14.58 -6.74 19.02
C HIS A 140 -15.20 -7.03 17.64
N GLY A 141 -14.39 -7.16 16.59
CA GLY A 141 -14.88 -7.53 15.26
C GLY A 141 -15.51 -8.92 15.23
N ASP A 142 -14.91 -9.89 15.93
CA ASP A 142 -15.45 -11.23 16.06
C ASP A 142 -16.77 -11.25 16.85
N ALA A 143 -16.93 -10.39 17.86
CA ALA A 143 -18.19 -10.26 18.59
C ALA A 143 -19.35 -9.81 17.68
N ILE A 144 -19.07 -9.00 16.67
CA ILE A 144 -20.05 -8.54 15.68
C ILE A 144 -20.29 -9.62 14.62
N THR A 145 -19.23 -10.06 13.94
CA THR A 145 -19.36 -10.89 12.73
C THR A 145 -19.74 -12.34 13.03
N LEU A 146 -19.50 -12.82 14.25
CA LEU A 146 -19.89 -14.16 14.72
C LEU A 146 -21.17 -14.15 15.57
N ASN A 147 -21.86 -12.99 15.70
CA ASN A 147 -23.11 -12.90 16.44
C ASN A 147 -24.22 -13.65 15.71
N PRO A 148 -24.79 -14.73 16.30
CA PRO A 148 -25.76 -15.61 15.61
C PRO A 148 -27.10 -14.92 15.36
N LYS A 149 -27.56 -14.03 16.26
CA LYS A 149 -28.84 -13.31 16.10
C LYS A 149 -28.71 -12.27 14.97
N LEU A 150 -27.63 -11.50 14.95
CA LEU A 150 -27.37 -10.54 13.89
C LEU A 150 -27.25 -11.25 12.53
N PHE A 151 -26.50 -12.35 12.47
CA PHE A 151 -26.37 -13.14 11.24
C PHE A 151 -27.70 -13.70 10.76
N ALA A 152 -28.57 -14.17 11.66
CA ALA A 152 -29.90 -14.65 11.29
C ALA A 152 -30.74 -13.55 10.62
N ARG A 153 -30.67 -12.30 11.08
CA ARG A 153 -31.34 -11.15 10.47
C ARG A 153 -30.80 -10.86 9.08
N ILE A 154 -29.47 -10.80 8.93
CA ILE A 154 -28.80 -10.58 7.64
C ILE A 154 -29.15 -11.70 6.65
N LYS A 155 -29.09 -12.96 7.07
CA LYS A 155 -29.44 -14.13 6.26
C LYS A 155 -30.87 -14.07 5.76
N SER A 156 -31.81 -13.71 6.63
CA SER A 156 -33.24 -13.57 6.29
C SER A 156 -33.43 -12.50 5.20
N LEU A 157 -32.69 -11.41 5.23
CA LEU A 157 -32.73 -10.38 4.17
C LEU A 157 -32.07 -10.88 2.88
N TYR A 158 -30.92 -11.55 2.97
CA TYR A 158 -30.21 -12.10 1.81
C TYR A 158 -31.07 -13.11 1.04
N GLU A 159 -31.79 -14.02 1.74
CA GLU A 159 -32.63 -15.06 1.11
C GLU A 159 -33.79 -14.47 0.31
N ARG A 160 -34.30 -13.30 0.69
CA ARG A 160 -35.43 -12.62 0.01
C ARG A 160 -35.07 -11.32 -0.68
N ARG A 161 -33.76 -10.99 -0.85
CA ARG A 161 -33.26 -9.70 -1.32
C ARG A 161 -33.84 -9.24 -2.66
N GLN A 162 -34.14 -10.17 -3.56
CA GLN A 162 -34.74 -9.86 -4.86
C GLN A 162 -36.22 -9.42 -4.78
N SER A 163 -36.89 -9.72 -3.66
CA SER A 163 -38.32 -9.39 -3.44
C SER A 163 -38.52 -8.18 -2.51
N LEU A 164 -37.44 -7.56 -2.03
CA LEU A 164 -37.51 -6.42 -1.08
C LEU A 164 -37.79 -5.08 -1.76
N GLY A 165 -37.80 -5.01 -3.10
CA GLY A 165 -37.99 -3.76 -3.83
C GLY A 165 -36.83 -2.75 -3.70
N LEU A 166 -35.62 -3.24 -3.36
CA LEU A 166 -34.42 -2.45 -3.20
C LEU A 166 -33.79 -2.11 -4.56
N ASP A 167 -33.07 -0.99 -4.63
CA ASP A 167 -32.20 -0.69 -5.78
C ASP A 167 -30.97 -1.63 -5.83
N ALA A 168 -30.23 -1.56 -6.94
CA ALA A 168 -29.12 -2.47 -7.19
C ALA A 168 -27.98 -2.32 -6.15
N GLU A 169 -27.66 -1.11 -5.71
CA GLU A 169 -26.63 -0.86 -4.70
C GLU A 169 -27.05 -1.44 -3.33
N SER A 170 -28.30 -1.24 -2.94
CA SER A 170 -28.86 -1.77 -1.70
C SER A 170 -28.92 -3.31 -1.71
N VAL A 171 -29.30 -3.93 -2.83
CA VAL A 171 -29.24 -5.40 -2.99
C VAL A 171 -27.82 -5.89 -2.81
N ARG A 172 -26.84 -5.25 -3.47
CA ARG A 172 -25.43 -5.59 -3.36
C ARG A 172 -24.91 -5.41 -1.93
N LEU A 173 -25.39 -4.41 -1.20
CA LEU A 173 -25.03 -4.22 0.20
C LEU A 173 -25.48 -5.40 1.08
N VAL A 174 -26.70 -5.89 0.89
CA VAL A 174 -27.18 -7.11 1.57
C VAL A 174 -26.32 -8.31 1.22
N GLU A 175 -26.01 -8.51 -0.06
CA GLU A 175 -25.13 -9.59 -0.53
C GLU A 175 -23.74 -9.50 0.08
N ARG A 176 -23.17 -8.29 0.16
CA ARG A 176 -21.85 -8.07 0.71
C ARG A 176 -21.80 -8.37 2.21
N TYR A 177 -22.79 -7.88 2.99
CA TYR A 177 -22.89 -8.20 4.42
C TYR A 177 -23.01 -9.71 4.65
N TYR A 178 -23.90 -10.39 3.92
CA TYR A 178 -24.05 -11.84 4.04
C TYR A 178 -22.72 -12.56 3.74
N THR A 179 -22.08 -12.22 2.63
CA THR A 179 -20.81 -12.83 2.23
C THR A 179 -19.72 -12.62 3.29
N ASP A 180 -19.60 -11.41 3.84
CA ASP A 180 -18.56 -11.11 4.84
C ASP A 180 -18.77 -11.83 6.16
N PHE A 181 -20.03 -11.94 6.61
CA PHE A 181 -20.34 -12.72 7.80
C PHE A 181 -20.03 -14.21 7.60
N VAL A 182 -20.42 -14.77 6.45
CA VAL A 182 -20.08 -16.16 6.10
C VAL A 182 -18.56 -16.35 6.05
N ARG A 183 -17.84 -15.47 5.38
CA ARG A 183 -16.37 -15.50 5.28
C ARG A 183 -15.64 -15.17 6.58
N SER A 184 -16.32 -14.59 7.55
CA SER A 184 -15.82 -14.44 8.93
C SER A 184 -16.07 -15.67 9.82
N GLY A 185 -16.91 -16.62 9.38
CA GLY A 185 -17.19 -17.85 10.11
C GLY A 185 -18.57 -17.94 10.75
N ALA A 186 -19.53 -17.08 10.36
CA ALA A 186 -20.88 -17.08 10.97
C ALA A 186 -21.61 -18.43 10.87
N ASN A 187 -21.33 -19.22 9.83
CA ASN A 187 -21.89 -20.55 9.62
C ASN A 187 -21.15 -21.70 10.36
N LEU A 188 -20.05 -21.40 11.05
CA LEU A 188 -19.26 -22.40 11.77
C LEU A 188 -19.97 -22.87 13.05
N THR A 189 -19.59 -24.07 13.52
CA THR A 189 -20.00 -24.55 14.86
C THR A 189 -19.36 -23.68 15.95
N GLU A 190 -19.95 -23.68 17.15
CA GLU A 190 -19.42 -22.88 18.27
C GLU A 190 -17.96 -23.24 18.63
N ALA A 191 -17.57 -24.52 18.54
CA ALA A 191 -16.19 -24.93 18.74
C ALA A 191 -15.25 -24.37 17.67
N GLN A 192 -15.67 -24.35 16.40
CA GLN A 192 -14.90 -23.75 15.31
C GLN A 192 -14.84 -22.22 15.43
N LYS A 193 -15.94 -21.57 15.85
CA LYS A 193 -15.96 -20.12 16.13
C LYS A 193 -15.00 -19.74 17.25
N ALA A 194 -14.93 -20.54 18.32
CA ALA A 194 -13.95 -20.32 19.38
C ALA A 194 -12.52 -20.35 18.82
N ARG A 195 -12.20 -21.38 18.01
CA ARG A 195 -10.86 -21.46 17.39
C ARG A 195 -10.59 -20.34 16.40
N ILE A 196 -11.59 -19.88 15.62
CA ILE A 196 -11.45 -18.71 14.72
C ILE A 196 -11.11 -17.44 15.51
N LYS A 197 -11.77 -17.22 16.66
CA LYS A 197 -11.47 -16.08 17.56
C LYS A 197 -10.03 -16.12 18.05
N ASP A 198 -9.55 -17.29 18.49
CA ASP A 198 -8.17 -17.47 18.91
C ASP A 198 -7.20 -17.14 17.75
N ILE A 199 -7.44 -17.73 16.57
CA ILE A 199 -6.63 -17.47 15.38
C ILE A 199 -6.62 -15.98 15.03
N ASN A 200 -7.78 -15.31 15.04
CA ASN A 200 -7.88 -13.90 14.70
C ASN A 200 -7.12 -13.02 15.71
N SER A 201 -7.26 -13.28 17.01
CA SER A 201 -6.54 -12.61 18.09
C SER A 201 -5.03 -12.79 17.92
N GLU A 202 -4.61 -14.03 17.71
CA GLU A 202 -3.23 -14.37 17.43
C GLU A 202 -2.73 -13.69 16.16
N LEU A 203 -3.43 -13.74 15.05
CA LEU A 203 -3.12 -13.07 13.81
C LEU A 203 -3.05 -11.52 13.97
N ALA A 204 -3.73 -10.84 14.86
CA ALA A 204 -3.69 -9.39 15.07
C ALA A 204 -2.37 -8.90 15.70
N THR A 205 -1.88 -9.48 16.76
CA THR A 205 -0.66 -9.02 17.44
C THR A 205 0.64 -9.43 16.68
N LEU A 206 0.75 -10.62 15.91
CA LEU A 206 1.93 -10.91 15.06
C LEU A 206 2.04 -9.93 13.89
N GLY A 207 0.92 -9.55 13.27
CA GLY A 207 0.94 -8.53 12.22
C GLY A 207 1.42 -7.17 12.73
N THR A 208 0.94 -6.78 13.93
CA THR A 208 1.40 -5.58 14.61
C THR A 208 2.89 -5.67 14.92
N LYS A 209 3.33 -6.76 15.55
CA LYS A 209 4.74 -6.96 15.89
C LYS A 209 5.62 -7.03 14.64
N PHE A 210 5.17 -7.73 13.59
CA PHE A 210 5.88 -7.76 12.31
C PHE A 210 6.12 -6.35 11.77
N SER A 211 5.06 -5.53 11.71
CA SER A 211 5.13 -4.17 11.15
C SER A 211 6.06 -3.27 11.97
N GLN A 212 5.99 -3.35 13.30
CA GLN A 212 6.89 -2.62 14.20
C GLN A 212 8.33 -3.08 14.02
N ASN A 213 8.58 -4.40 13.94
CA ASN A 213 9.91 -4.94 13.69
C ASN A 213 10.47 -4.48 12.34
N VAL A 214 9.65 -4.44 11.27
CA VAL A 214 10.09 -3.95 9.95
C VAL A 214 10.54 -2.49 10.04
N LEU A 215 9.78 -1.63 10.70
CA LEU A 215 10.14 -0.22 10.86
C LEU A 215 11.41 -0.06 11.71
N ALA A 216 11.49 -0.75 12.85
CA ALA A 216 12.64 -0.71 13.72
C ALA A 216 13.92 -1.24 13.02
N GLU A 217 13.81 -2.35 12.29
CA GLU A 217 14.95 -2.97 11.59
C GLU A 217 15.43 -2.11 10.40
N VAL A 218 14.54 -1.44 9.67
CA VAL A 218 14.94 -0.47 8.63
C VAL A 218 15.80 0.64 9.23
N ASN A 219 15.41 1.17 10.38
CA ASN A 219 16.15 2.20 11.07
C ASN A 219 17.48 1.69 11.68
N ALA A 220 17.47 0.50 12.26
CA ALA A 220 18.65 -0.12 12.90
C ALA A 220 19.67 -0.62 11.86
N SER A 221 19.23 -1.06 10.68
CA SER A 221 20.09 -1.55 9.60
C SER A 221 20.65 -0.44 8.71
N ALA A 222 20.37 0.83 8.98
CA ALA A 222 20.96 1.95 8.25
C ALA A 222 22.50 1.86 8.25
N VAL A 223 23.14 2.11 7.10
CA VAL A 223 24.58 1.88 6.93
C VAL A 223 25.37 3.11 7.34
N VAL A 224 26.16 2.98 8.40
CA VAL A 224 27.09 4.04 8.84
C VAL A 224 28.33 4.04 7.96
N VAL A 225 28.72 5.22 7.48
CA VAL A 225 29.89 5.44 6.62
C VAL A 225 30.82 6.45 7.32
N ASP A 226 32.09 6.14 7.31
CA ASP A 226 33.07 6.90 8.10
C ASP A 226 33.62 8.13 7.39
N THR A 227 33.79 8.06 6.07
CA THR A 227 34.44 9.11 5.29
C THR A 227 33.60 9.54 4.09
N ARG A 228 33.82 10.77 3.65
CA ARG A 228 33.15 11.33 2.47
C ARG A 228 33.57 10.61 1.18
N GLU A 229 34.81 10.16 1.13
CA GLU A 229 35.42 9.49 -0.02
C GLU A 229 34.71 8.18 -0.34
N GLU A 230 34.21 7.47 0.69
CA GLU A 230 33.41 6.26 0.49
C GLU A 230 32.09 6.54 -0.24
N LEU A 231 31.57 7.78 -0.16
CA LEU A 231 30.33 8.23 -0.79
C LEU A 231 30.55 8.75 -2.22
N ALA A 232 31.70 8.51 -2.83
CA ALA A 232 31.97 8.93 -4.22
C ALA A 232 30.84 8.48 -5.15
N GLY A 233 30.44 9.36 -6.08
CA GLY A 233 29.32 9.17 -7.01
C GLY A 233 27.98 9.75 -6.52
N LEU A 234 27.81 9.95 -5.20
CA LEU A 234 26.60 10.59 -4.68
C LEU A 234 26.63 12.09 -4.89
N SER A 235 25.48 12.69 -5.18
CA SER A 235 25.31 14.13 -5.30
C SER A 235 25.53 14.85 -3.97
N ALA A 236 25.82 16.16 -4.03
CA ALA A 236 25.96 16.99 -2.83
C ALA A 236 24.71 16.92 -1.91
N GLY A 237 23.51 16.92 -2.50
CA GLY A 237 22.25 16.78 -1.75
C GLY A 237 22.12 15.43 -1.05
N GLN A 238 22.49 14.32 -1.70
CA GLN A 238 22.48 13.01 -1.09
C GLN A 238 23.49 12.88 0.06
N ILE A 239 24.69 13.48 -0.10
CA ILE A 239 25.69 13.53 0.97
C ILE A 239 25.19 14.38 2.14
N ALA A 240 24.55 15.51 1.88
CA ALA A 240 23.93 16.34 2.93
C ALA A 240 22.82 15.60 3.67
N ALA A 241 21.95 14.85 2.97
CA ALA A 241 20.95 13.98 3.57
C ALA A 241 21.58 12.88 4.45
N ALA A 242 22.71 12.30 4.02
CA ALA A 242 23.45 11.31 4.81
C ALA A 242 24.06 11.91 6.11
N VAL A 243 24.53 13.17 6.05
CA VAL A 243 24.98 13.91 7.24
C VAL A 243 23.82 14.16 8.21
N GLU A 244 22.66 14.58 7.70
CA GLU A 244 21.49 14.84 8.55
C GLU A 244 20.95 13.54 9.18
N ALA A 245 20.94 12.46 8.42
CA ALA A 245 20.59 11.12 8.92
C ALA A 245 21.57 10.63 10.00
N ALA A 246 22.82 11.03 9.96
CA ALA A 246 23.81 10.75 11.02
C ALA A 246 23.55 11.61 12.28
N LYS A 247 23.28 12.90 12.11
CA LYS A 247 22.96 13.80 13.24
C LYS A 247 21.74 13.34 14.02
N THR A 248 20.64 12.97 13.34
CA THR A 248 19.42 12.47 13.98
C THR A 248 19.68 11.21 14.81
N ARG A 249 20.73 10.46 14.47
CA ARG A 249 21.19 9.25 15.18
C ARG A 249 22.33 9.51 16.19
N LYS A 250 22.67 10.80 16.44
CA LYS A 250 23.76 11.24 17.32
C LYS A 250 25.14 10.66 16.90
N LEU A 251 25.38 10.58 15.59
CA LEU A 251 26.61 10.10 14.95
C LEU A 251 27.34 11.25 14.27
N GLU A 252 27.64 12.34 15.03
CA GLU A 252 28.32 13.50 14.49
C GLU A 252 29.67 13.11 13.83
N GLY A 253 29.96 13.74 12.69
CA GLY A 253 31.17 13.47 11.91
C GLY A 253 31.12 12.21 11.05
N LYS A 254 30.01 11.48 11.07
CA LYS A 254 29.74 10.33 10.19
C LYS A 254 28.69 10.67 9.14
N TYR A 255 28.44 9.70 8.28
CA TYR A 255 27.38 9.68 7.29
C TYR A 255 26.51 8.45 7.51
N VAL A 256 25.21 8.54 7.23
CA VAL A 256 24.31 7.38 7.33
C VAL A 256 23.50 7.27 6.03
N ILE A 257 23.59 6.11 5.39
CA ILE A 257 22.70 5.72 4.30
C ILE A 257 21.49 5.03 4.93
N ALA A 258 20.36 5.73 4.97
CA ALA A 258 19.09 5.15 5.40
C ALA A 258 18.58 4.15 4.35
N LEU A 259 17.91 3.08 4.80
CA LEU A 259 17.34 2.07 3.92
C LEU A 259 15.85 2.34 3.67
N LEU A 260 15.37 1.98 2.49
CA LEU A 260 13.95 1.87 2.17
C LEU A 260 13.45 0.45 2.42
N ASN A 261 12.15 0.28 2.55
CA ASN A 261 11.57 -1.06 2.83
C ASN A 261 11.44 -1.96 1.58
N THR A 262 12.26 -1.77 0.56
CA THR A 262 12.40 -2.64 -0.61
C THR A 262 13.77 -3.33 -0.60
N THR A 263 13.97 -4.35 -1.42
CA THR A 263 15.29 -4.97 -1.60
C THR A 263 16.26 -4.00 -2.28
N GLY A 264 15.84 -3.36 -3.38
CA GLY A 264 16.62 -2.33 -4.07
C GLY A 264 16.75 -1.05 -3.25
N GLN A 265 17.90 -0.40 -3.33
CA GLN A 265 18.18 0.85 -2.62
C GLN A 265 18.64 1.90 -3.62
N PRO A 266 18.06 3.12 -3.64
CA PRO A 266 18.34 4.14 -4.67
C PRO A 266 19.81 4.54 -4.76
N THR A 267 20.53 4.56 -3.64
CA THR A 267 21.95 4.92 -3.59
C THR A 267 22.85 3.98 -4.40
N LEU A 268 22.42 2.73 -4.62
CA LEU A 268 23.19 1.75 -5.40
C LEU A 268 23.38 2.15 -6.86
N THR A 269 22.54 3.04 -7.40
CA THR A 269 22.63 3.51 -8.79
C THR A 269 23.86 4.38 -9.03
N GLN A 270 24.26 5.18 -8.04
CA GLN A 270 25.28 6.21 -8.21
C GLN A 270 26.56 5.93 -7.41
N LEU A 271 26.50 5.09 -6.39
CA LEU A 271 27.60 4.84 -5.46
C LEU A 271 28.76 4.12 -6.16
N GLU A 272 29.91 4.80 -6.35
CA GLU A 272 31.07 4.23 -7.04
C GLU A 272 31.79 3.15 -6.23
N ASN A 273 31.81 3.28 -4.90
CA ASN A 273 32.47 2.33 -4.01
C ASN A 273 31.74 0.98 -3.97
N ARG A 274 32.30 -0.01 -4.67
CA ARG A 274 31.68 -1.35 -4.80
C ARG A 274 31.52 -2.06 -3.44
N ALA A 275 32.50 -1.91 -2.55
CA ALA A 275 32.43 -2.53 -1.21
C ALA A 275 31.28 -1.91 -0.38
N LEU A 276 31.05 -0.60 -0.53
CA LEU A 276 29.93 0.06 0.13
C LEU A 276 28.58 -0.34 -0.52
N ARG A 277 28.51 -0.50 -1.86
CA ARG A 277 27.31 -1.09 -2.50
C ARG A 277 26.96 -2.46 -1.91
N GLU A 278 27.96 -3.33 -1.77
CA GLU A 278 27.77 -4.67 -1.15
C GLU A 278 27.27 -4.55 0.29
N ARG A 279 27.85 -3.65 1.10
CA ARG A 279 27.39 -3.40 2.48
C ARG A 279 25.94 -2.95 2.54
N VAL A 280 25.56 -1.96 1.71
CA VAL A 280 24.19 -1.45 1.63
C VAL A 280 23.22 -2.53 1.19
N TYR A 281 23.56 -3.29 0.16
CA TYR A 281 22.73 -4.40 -0.32
C TYR A 281 22.56 -5.49 0.75
N LYS A 282 23.64 -5.96 1.38
CA LYS A 282 23.59 -6.97 2.43
C LYS A 282 22.80 -6.51 3.65
N ALA A 283 22.93 -5.23 4.03
CA ALA A 283 22.11 -4.63 5.07
C ALA A 283 20.63 -4.67 4.71
N SER A 284 20.29 -4.37 3.43
CA SER A 284 18.92 -4.41 2.93
C SER A 284 18.32 -5.82 2.94
N VAL A 285 18.98 -6.79 2.29
CA VAL A 285 18.43 -8.15 2.14
C VAL A 285 18.42 -8.98 3.41
N GLY A 286 19.23 -8.62 4.40
CA GLY A 286 19.32 -9.32 5.68
C GLY A 286 18.31 -8.86 6.73
N ARG A 287 17.46 -7.87 6.45
CA ARG A 287 16.51 -7.33 7.42
C ARG A 287 15.54 -8.39 7.91
N GLY A 288 15.27 -8.38 9.22
CA GLY A 288 14.32 -9.29 9.86
C GLY A 288 14.70 -10.77 9.84
N SER A 289 15.96 -11.13 9.47
CA SER A 289 16.44 -12.52 9.40
C SER A 289 17.82 -12.74 10.02
N LYS A 290 18.30 -11.81 10.86
CA LYS A 290 19.63 -11.86 11.48
C LYS A 290 19.63 -12.45 12.87
N GLY A 291 18.48 -12.86 13.38
CA GLY A 291 18.27 -13.16 14.80
C GLY A 291 18.13 -11.87 15.63
N GLY A 292 17.80 -12.01 16.90
CA GLY A 292 17.63 -10.90 17.82
C GLY A 292 16.20 -10.35 17.88
N GLU A 293 16.06 -9.13 18.39
CA GLU A 293 14.78 -8.53 18.77
C GLU A 293 13.82 -8.31 17.57
N PHE A 294 14.37 -7.98 16.41
CA PHE A 294 13.57 -7.65 15.21
C PHE A 294 13.48 -8.80 14.20
N ASP A 295 13.85 -10.03 14.61
CA ASP A 295 13.74 -11.20 13.73
C ASP A 295 12.28 -11.56 13.48
N ASN A 296 11.91 -11.64 12.22
CA ASN A 296 10.55 -11.91 11.77
C ASN A 296 10.33 -13.35 11.29
N THR A 297 11.36 -14.17 11.24
CA THR A 297 11.26 -15.54 10.68
C THR A 297 10.23 -16.40 11.41
N GLY A 298 10.26 -16.38 12.75
CA GLY A 298 9.28 -17.09 13.57
C GLY A 298 7.87 -16.55 13.41
N ILE A 299 7.74 -15.22 13.34
CA ILE A 299 6.47 -14.52 13.15
C ILE A 299 5.82 -14.94 11.82
N VAL A 300 6.57 -14.86 10.72
CA VAL A 300 6.07 -15.24 9.39
C VAL A 300 5.62 -16.70 9.35
N SER A 301 6.45 -17.63 9.87
CA SER A 301 6.09 -19.05 9.93
C SER A 301 4.77 -19.27 10.66
N GLN A 302 4.57 -18.62 11.80
CA GLN A 302 3.35 -18.76 12.59
C GLN A 302 2.12 -18.15 11.87
N VAL A 303 2.26 -16.96 11.28
CA VAL A 303 1.19 -16.34 10.50
C VAL A 303 0.72 -17.25 9.36
N LEU A 304 1.66 -17.83 8.62
CA LEU A 304 1.33 -18.73 7.52
C LEU A 304 0.56 -19.97 8.00
N LYS A 305 0.97 -20.57 9.14
CA LYS A 305 0.26 -21.71 9.73
C LYS A 305 -1.17 -21.36 10.13
N LEU A 306 -1.34 -20.23 10.83
CA LEU A 306 -2.66 -19.78 11.28
C LEU A 306 -3.60 -19.45 10.12
N ARG A 307 -3.07 -18.83 9.06
CA ARG A 307 -3.83 -18.54 7.85
C ARG A 307 -4.29 -19.82 7.15
N ALA A 308 -3.40 -20.81 7.04
CA ALA A 308 -3.74 -22.10 6.45
C ALA A 308 -4.77 -22.85 7.29
N GLU A 309 -4.64 -22.85 8.62
CA GLU A 309 -5.62 -23.42 9.54
C GLU A 309 -6.98 -22.72 9.43
N ARG A 310 -6.99 -21.39 9.42
CA ARG A 310 -8.24 -20.62 9.24
C ARG A 310 -8.92 -20.95 7.92
N ALA A 311 -8.18 -21.01 6.83
CA ALA A 311 -8.73 -21.38 5.52
C ALA A 311 -9.35 -22.78 5.54
N LYS A 312 -8.70 -23.75 6.18
CA LYS A 312 -9.20 -25.12 6.35
C LYS A 312 -10.50 -25.15 7.17
N LEU A 313 -10.56 -24.40 8.27
CA LEU A 313 -11.79 -24.27 9.08
C LEU A 313 -12.95 -23.69 8.27
N MET A 314 -12.65 -22.77 7.34
CA MET A 314 -13.61 -22.15 6.43
C MET A 314 -13.94 -23.02 5.21
N GLY A 315 -13.39 -24.24 5.10
CA GLY A 315 -13.66 -25.19 4.01
C GLY A 315 -12.81 -25.03 2.75
N TYR A 316 -11.74 -24.22 2.82
CA TYR A 316 -10.84 -23.99 1.69
C TYR A 316 -9.58 -24.85 1.79
N ALA A 317 -9.01 -25.20 0.63
CA ALA A 317 -7.80 -26.01 0.56
C ALA A 317 -6.57 -25.31 1.15
N ASN A 318 -6.50 -23.98 1.05
CA ASN A 318 -5.41 -23.14 1.53
C ASN A 318 -5.86 -21.67 1.58
N HIS A 319 -4.99 -20.81 2.13
CA HIS A 319 -5.28 -19.39 2.30
C HIS A 319 -5.47 -18.65 0.97
N ALA A 320 -4.70 -18.99 -0.07
CA ALA A 320 -4.85 -18.36 -1.38
C ALA A 320 -6.22 -18.65 -2.00
N ALA A 321 -6.72 -19.89 -1.90
CA ALA A 321 -8.07 -20.23 -2.35
C ALA A 321 -9.14 -19.44 -1.60
N PHE A 322 -8.97 -19.28 -0.28
CA PHE A 322 -9.88 -18.48 0.55
C PHE A 322 -9.89 -17.00 0.13
N VAL A 323 -8.72 -16.39 -0.09
CA VAL A 323 -8.64 -14.96 -0.45
C VAL A 323 -9.17 -14.73 -1.85
N LEU A 324 -8.67 -15.51 -2.84
CA LEU A 324 -8.89 -15.25 -4.26
C LEU A 324 -10.31 -15.49 -4.74
N GLU A 325 -11.11 -16.28 -4.01
CA GLU A 325 -12.54 -16.45 -4.34
C GLU A 325 -13.29 -15.11 -4.39
N ASP A 326 -12.89 -14.15 -3.57
CA ASP A 326 -13.54 -12.84 -3.45
C ASP A 326 -12.80 -11.72 -4.22
N GLU A 327 -11.79 -12.08 -5.00
CA GLU A 327 -11.06 -11.18 -5.89
C GLU A 327 -11.53 -11.35 -7.36
N THR A 328 -11.09 -10.47 -8.28
CA THR A 328 -11.49 -10.58 -9.69
C THR A 328 -10.87 -11.81 -10.37
N ALA A 329 -9.70 -12.27 -9.91
CA ALA A 329 -9.03 -13.49 -10.41
C ALA A 329 -9.75 -14.79 -10.02
N ARG A 330 -10.56 -14.79 -8.97
CA ARG A 330 -11.40 -15.91 -8.51
C ARG A 330 -10.66 -17.17 -8.05
N SER A 331 -9.42 -17.42 -8.45
CA SER A 331 -8.72 -18.66 -8.09
C SER A 331 -7.20 -18.55 -8.15
N PRO A 332 -6.48 -19.36 -7.33
CA PRO A 332 -5.02 -19.50 -7.44
C PRO A 332 -4.56 -19.99 -8.81
N GLN A 333 -5.37 -20.79 -9.49
CA GLN A 333 -5.05 -21.33 -10.83
C GLN A 333 -4.96 -20.22 -11.88
N ALA A 334 -5.89 -19.26 -11.86
CA ALA A 334 -5.87 -18.12 -12.80
C ALA A 334 -4.64 -17.24 -12.57
N VAL A 335 -4.33 -16.94 -11.30
CA VAL A 335 -3.15 -16.14 -10.91
C VAL A 335 -1.85 -16.84 -11.32
N ASN A 336 -1.71 -18.13 -10.97
CA ASN A 336 -0.52 -18.90 -11.30
C ASN A 336 -0.33 -19.04 -12.82
N ALA A 337 -1.41 -19.26 -13.59
CA ALA A 337 -1.35 -19.37 -15.05
C ALA A 337 -0.80 -18.09 -15.69
N MET A 338 -1.25 -16.91 -15.26
CA MET A 338 -0.77 -15.62 -15.74
C MET A 338 0.72 -15.44 -15.41
N MET A 339 1.11 -15.60 -14.13
CA MET A 339 2.48 -15.35 -13.70
C MET A 339 3.47 -16.35 -14.34
N THR A 340 3.08 -17.62 -14.48
CA THR A 340 3.90 -18.65 -15.14
C THR A 340 4.11 -18.35 -16.63
N LYS A 341 3.15 -17.70 -17.29
CA LYS A 341 3.32 -17.24 -18.68
C LYS A 341 4.30 -16.07 -18.79
N LEU A 342 4.32 -15.18 -17.79
CA LEU A 342 5.13 -13.96 -17.81
C LEU A 342 6.59 -14.19 -17.34
N ALA A 343 6.86 -15.13 -16.43
CA ALA A 343 8.16 -15.28 -15.81
C ALA A 343 9.28 -15.68 -16.79
N PRO A 344 9.12 -16.67 -17.70
CA PRO A 344 10.19 -17.07 -18.61
C PRO A 344 10.71 -15.93 -19.52
N PRO A 345 9.87 -15.16 -20.24
CA PRO A 345 10.36 -14.06 -21.06
C PRO A 345 10.95 -12.91 -20.22
N ALA A 346 10.43 -12.63 -19.00
CA ALA A 346 11.00 -11.62 -18.11
C ALA A 346 12.43 -12.01 -17.69
N VAL A 347 12.63 -13.24 -17.20
CA VAL A 347 13.95 -13.75 -16.80
C VAL A 347 14.92 -13.82 -17.98
N ALA A 348 14.45 -14.19 -19.18
CA ALA A 348 15.27 -14.18 -20.38
C ALA A 348 15.73 -12.74 -20.72
N ASN A 349 14.86 -11.74 -20.58
CA ASN A 349 15.22 -10.33 -20.76
C ASN A 349 16.26 -9.89 -19.71
N ALA A 350 16.03 -10.19 -18.42
CA ALA A 350 16.99 -9.87 -17.36
C ALA A 350 18.37 -10.50 -17.59
N ARG A 351 18.43 -11.72 -18.12
CA ARG A 351 19.70 -12.38 -18.48
C ARG A 351 20.42 -11.65 -19.63
N ARG A 352 19.68 -11.12 -20.62
CA ARG A 352 20.28 -10.30 -21.70
C ARG A 352 20.81 -8.97 -21.15
N GLU A 353 20.04 -8.32 -20.30
CA GLU A 353 20.47 -7.09 -19.62
C GLU A 353 21.74 -7.31 -18.79
N ALA A 354 21.86 -8.45 -18.10
CA ALA A 354 23.06 -8.81 -17.35
C ALA A 354 24.31 -8.99 -18.24
N VAL A 355 24.14 -9.54 -19.45
CA VAL A 355 25.24 -9.68 -20.43
C VAL A 355 25.76 -8.30 -20.86
N ASP A 356 24.87 -7.35 -21.13
CA ASP A 356 25.26 -5.97 -21.47
C ASP A 356 26.07 -5.31 -20.34
N MET A 357 25.63 -5.47 -19.09
CA MET A 357 26.32 -4.94 -17.91
C MET A 357 27.66 -5.63 -17.66
N GLN A 358 27.75 -6.95 -17.85
CA GLN A 358 29.04 -7.68 -17.72
C GLN A 358 30.05 -7.19 -18.73
N ALA A 359 29.63 -6.90 -19.96
CA ALA A 359 30.52 -6.36 -21.00
C ALA A 359 31.10 -4.98 -20.59
N VAL A 360 30.30 -4.13 -19.91
CA VAL A 360 30.80 -2.86 -19.39
C VAL A 360 31.80 -3.09 -18.25
N ILE A 361 31.53 -4.03 -17.33
CA ILE A 361 32.46 -4.41 -16.26
C ILE A 361 33.81 -4.85 -16.86
N ASP A 362 33.77 -5.77 -17.81
CA ASP A 362 34.97 -6.35 -18.44
C ASP A 362 35.80 -5.29 -19.14
N ALA A 363 35.15 -4.37 -19.87
CA ALA A 363 35.82 -3.25 -20.54
C ALA A 363 36.48 -2.29 -19.53
N GLU A 364 35.79 -1.91 -18.47
CA GLU A 364 36.33 -1.04 -17.42
C GLU A 364 37.52 -1.65 -16.67
N GLN A 365 37.40 -2.93 -16.28
CA GLN A 365 38.46 -3.63 -15.55
C GLN A 365 39.71 -3.78 -16.43
N LYS A 366 39.51 -4.11 -17.72
CA LYS A 366 40.60 -4.18 -18.70
C LYS A 366 41.29 -2.82 -18.86
N ALA A 367 40.52 -1.75 -18.96
CA ALA A 367 41.09 -0.38 -19.09
C ALA A 367 41.92 0.02 -17.84
N LYS A 368 41.52 -0.46 -16.66
CA LYS A 368 42.24 -0.22 -15.39
C LYS A 368 43.39 -1.20 -15.15
N GLY A 369 43.60 -2.18 -16.01
CA GLY A 369 44.59 -3.25 -15.81
C GLY A 369 44.26 -4.16 -14.61
N GLN A 370 42.97 -4.27 -14.23
CA GLN A 370 42.51 -5.03 -13.09
C GLN A 370 41.78 -6.31 -13.53
N PRO A 371 41.78 -7.37 -12.68
CA PRO A 371 40.97 -8.55 -12.93
C PRO A 371 39.47 -8.20 -13.05
N THR A 372 38.78 -8.82 -14.01
CA THR A 372 37.33 -8.70 -14.11
C THR A 372 36.64 -9.38 -12.93
N PHE A 373 35.39 -9.00 -12.67
CA PHE A 373 34.54 -9.64 -11.67
C PHE A 373 33.15 -9.90 -12.27
N LYS A 374 32.47 -10.88 -11.71
CA LYS A 374 31.11 -11.23 -12.09
C LYS A 374 30.14 -10.16 -11.58
N LEU A 375 29.15 -9.82 -12.40
CA LEU A 375 28.03 -8.97 -11.99
C LEU A 375 27.32 -9.61 -10.78
N GLU A 376 27.20 -8.87 -9.70
CA GLU A 376 26.49 -9.29 -8.49
C GLU A 376 25.23 -8.43 -8.27
N PRO A 377 24.27 -8.84 -7.42
CA PRO A 377 23.04 -8.06 -7.22
C PRO A 377 23.27 -6.60 -6.82
N TRP A 378 24.30 -6.32 -6.03
CA TRP A 378 24.67 -4.95 -5.64
C TRP A 378 25.32 -4.13 -6.74
N ASP A 379 25.71 -4.74 -7.85
CA ASP A 379 26.27 -4.07 -9.01
C ASP A 379 25.21 -3.69 -10.04
N TRP A 380 24.04 -4.33 -10.01
CA TRP A 380 23.01 -4.21 -11.05
C TRP A 380 22.62 -2.76 -11.31
N ALA A 381 22.14 -2.05 -10.30
CA ALA A 381 21.65 -0.67 -10.46
C ALA A 381 22.75 0.26 -11.03
N PHE A 382 23.99 0.12 -10.55
CA PHE A 382 25.13 0.93 -10.98
C PHE A 382 25.50 0.67 -12.44
N TYR A 383 25.60 -0.60 -12.85
CA TYR A 383 25.96 -0.93 -14.22
C TYR A 383 24.79 -0.82 -15.20
N ALA A 384 23.58 -1.00 -14.76
CA ALA A 384 22.39 -0.69 -15.55
C ALA A 384 22.38 0.79 -15.95
N GLU A 385 22.69 1.71 -15.01
CA GLU A 385 22.79 3.13 -15.30
C GLU A 385 23.90 3.43 -16.34
N LYS A 386 25.06 2.80 -16.22
CA LYS A 386 26.13 2.96 -17.22
C LYS A 386 25.75 2.46 -18.61
N VAL A 387 25.05 1.32 -18.70
CA VAL A 387 24.52 0.82 -19.97
C VAL A 387 23.49 1.77 -20.54
N ARG A 388 22.60 2.31 -19.68
CA ARG A 388 21.59 3.30 -20.09
C ARG A 388 22.24 4.56 -20.64
N GLN A 389 23.22 5.11 -19.91
CA GLN A 389 24.00 6.28 -20.36
C GLN A 389 24.69 6.04 -21.71
N ALA A 390 25.36 4.89 -21.86
CA ALA A 390 26.05 4.57 -23.11
C ALA A 390 25.09 4.34 -24.30
N ARG A 391 23.93 3.71 -24.06
CA ARG A 391 22.97 3.36 -25.11
C ARG A 391 22.10 4.53 -25.56
N TYR A 392 21.67 5.37 -24.62
CA TYR A 392 20.72 6.45 -24.89
C TYR A 392 21.36 7.84 -24.80
N ASN A 393 22.66 7.94 -24.48
CA ASN A 393 23.35 9.21 -24.20
C ASN A 393 22.55 10.05 -23.20
N PHE A 394 22.14 9.42 -22.09
CA PHE A 394 21.19 9.94 -21.13
C PHE A 394 21.60 9.59 -19.70
N ASP A 395 21.71 10.60 -18.85
CA ASP A 395 21.94 10.50 -17.42
C ASP A 395 20.68 10.99 -16.69
N GLU A 396 20.10 10.12 -15.86
CA GLU A 396 18.87 10.45 -15.11
C GLU A 396 19.03 11.64 -14.18
N SER A 397 20.25 11.93 -13.72
CA SER A 397 20.52 13.10 -12.91
C SER A 397 20.20 14.41 -13.65
N GLN A 398 20.23 14.41 -14.99
CA GLN A 398 19.86 15.55 -15.83
C GLN A 398 18.36 15.87 -15.78
N LEU A 399 17.51 14.93 -15.33
CA LEU A 399 16.08 15.13 -15.21
C LEU A 399 15.69 15.87 -13.92
N LYS A 400 16.41 15.60 -12.83
CA LYS A 400 16.07 16.12 -11.50
C LYS A 400 15.81 17.63 -11.48
N PRO A 401 16.60 18.50 -12.16
CA PRO A 401 16.33 19.93 -12.17
C PRO A 401 14.98 20.35 -12.77
N TYR A 402 14.32 19.46 -13.52
CA TYR A 402 13.01 19.71 -14.14
C TYR A 402 11.84 19.15 -13.33
N PHE A 403 12.11 18.41 -12.25
CA PHE A 403 11.11 17.73 -11.42
C PHE A 403 11.15 18.25 -9.98
N GLU A 404 10.96 19.56 -9.81
CA GLU A 404 10.75 20.14 -8.49
C GLU A 404 9.38 19.71 -7.95
N MET A 405 9.34 19.17 -6.74
CA MET A 405 8.19 18.43 -6.16
C MET A 405 6.88 19.23 -6.18
N LYS A 406 6.90 20.48 -5.73
CA LYS A 406 5.69 21.31 -5.71
C LYS A 406 5.20 21.62 -7.12
N ASN A 407 6.13 21.89 -8.03
CA ASN A 407 5.81 22.12 -9.43
C ASN A 407 5.23 20.85 -10.10
N VAL A 408 5.77 19.66 -9.81
CA VAL A 408 5.21 18.39 -10.28
C VAL A 408 3.78 18.19 -9.76
N LEU A 409 3.54 18.45 -8.47
CA LEU A 409 2.21 18.33 -7.88
C LEU A 409 1.21 19.31 -8.51
N GLU A 410 1.55 20.60 -8.55
CA GLU A 410 0.59 21.64 -8.95
C GLU A 410 0.43 21.75 -10.48
N ASN A 411 1.55 21.74 -11.22
CA ASN A 411 1.57 21.91 -12.67
C ASN A 411 1.64 20.59 -13.47
N GLY A 412 1.82 19.46 -12.80
CA GLY A 412 1.71 18.11 -13.35
C GLY A 412 0.41 17.44 -12.95
N VAL A 413 0.34 16.98 -11.72
CA VAL A 413 -0.77 16.16 -11.18
C VAL A 413 -2.09 16.93 -11.19
N PHE A 414 -2.13 18.13 -10.59
CA PHE A 414 -3.35 18.95 -10.53
C PHE A 414 -3.75 19.48 -11.90
N PHE A 415 -2.77 19.81 -12.76
CA PHE A 415 -3.03 20.23 -14.12
C PHE A 415 -3.72 19.12 -14.94
N ALA A 416 -3.20 17.88 -14.87
CA ALA A 416 -3.82 16.74 -15.55
C ALA A 416 -5.26 16.50 -15.06
N ALA A 417 -5.48 16.54 -13.74
CA ALA A 417 -6.80 16.42 -13.15
C ALA A 417 -7.76 17.57 -13.56
N GLY A 418 -7.22 18.79 -13.65
CA GLY A 418 -7.96 19.95 -14.17
C GLY A 418 -8.41 19.77 -15.62
N LYS A 419 -7.53 19.25 -16.49
CA LYS A 419 -7.84 18.97 -17.91
C LYS A 419 -8.83 17.82 -18.09
N LEU A 420 -8.66 16.75 -17.34
CA LEU A 420 -9.52 15.55 -17.44
C LEU A 420 -10.89 15.76 -16.80
N TYR A 421 -10.92 16.40 -15.63
CA TYR A 421 -12.12 16.40 -14.79
C TYR A 421 -12.63 17.81 -14.45
N GLY A 422 -11.87 18.85 -14.80
CA GLY A 422 -12.20 20.22 -14.45
C GLY A 422 -11.99 20.57 -12.99
N LEU A 423 -11.18 19.78 -12.27
CA LEU A 423 -10.88 20.04 -10.87
C LEU A 423 -10.03 21.30 -10.67
N THR A 424 -10.29 21.99 -9.56
CA THR A 424 -9.45 23.10 -9.08
C THR A 424 -9.05 22.85 -7.64
N PHE A 425 -7.83 23.30 -7.27
CA PHE A 425 -7.22 23.06 -5.98
C PHE A 425 -6.86 24.37 -5.31
N LYS A 426 -7.17 24.49 -4.02
CA LYS A 426 -6.84 25.68 -3.22
C LYS A 426 -6.14 25.24 -1.94
N GLN A 427 -4.87 25.63 -1.79
CA GLN A 427 -4.13 25.33 -0.56
C GLN A 427 -4.79 25.95 0.65
N ARG A 428 -4.83 25.20 1.76
CA ARG A 428 -5.34 25.61 3.07
C ARG A 428 -4.18 25.69 4.05
N THR A 429 -4.12 26.78 4.80
CA THR A 429 -3.09 27.02 5.84
C THR A 429 -3.72 27.17 7.22
N ASP A 430 -5.03 27.12 7.29
CA ASP A 430 -5.83 27.28 8.51
C ASP A 430 -6.31 25.96 9.12
N LEU A 431 -6.16 24.85 8.40
CA LEU A 431 -6.48 23.52 8.92
C LEU A 431 -5.27 22.93 9.66
N PRO A 432 -5.49 22.34 10.86
CA PRO A 432 -4.39 21.75 11.62
C PRO A 432 -3.85 20.50 10.91
N VAL A 433 -2.54 20.28 11.01
CA VAL A 433 -1.85 19.11 10.45
C VAL A 433 -1.16 18.31 11.56
N TYR A 434 -0.93 17.04 11.34
CA TYR A 434 -0.23 16.17 12.31
C TYR A 434 1.30 16.28 12.23
N HIS A 435 1.85 16.88 11.17
CA HIS A 435 3.28 17.11 10.97
C HIS A 435 3.48 18.35 10.09
N ASP A 436 4.53 19.14 10.34
CA ASP A 436 4.80 20.41 9.64
C ASP A 436 5.03 20.27 8.14
N ASP A 437 5.43 19.08 7.67
CA ASP A 437 5.67 18.79 6.26
C ASP A 437 4.39 18.51 5.46
N VAL A 438 3.24 18.41 6.13
CA VAL A 438 1.96 18.09 5.48
C VAL A 438 1.33 19.33 4.89
N THR A 439 0.86 19.26 3.67
CA THR A 439 0.08 20.32 3.03
C THR A 439 -1.35 19.86 2.76
N VAL A 440 -2.29 20.80 2.80
CA VAL A 440 -3.73 20.51 2.66
C VAL A 440 -4.32 21.37 1.55
N TYR A 441 -5.22 20.79 0.77
CA TYR A 441 -5.91 21.46 -0.33
C TYR A 441 -7.42 21.19 -0.28
N ASP A 442 -8.23 22.24 -0.43
CA ASP A 442 -9.62 22.09 -0.86
C ASP A 442 -9.62 21.68 -2.34
N VAL A 443 -10.47 20.73 -2.68
CA VAL A 443 -10.68 20.29 -4.06
C VAL A 443 -12.11 20.64 -4.48
N TYR A 444 -12.23 21.36 -5.59
CA TYR A 444 -13.52 21.78 -6.15
C TYR A 444 -13.76 21.10 -7.49
N ASP A 445 -14.99 20.67 -7.71
CA ASP A 445 -15.45 20.13 -8.99
C ASP A 445 -15.66 21.25 -10.02
N ALA A 446 -15.89 20.88 -11.27
CA ALA A 446 -16.07 21.79 -12.38
C ALA A 446 -17.25 22.78 -12.23
N ASP A 447 -18.24 22.44 -11.40
CA ASP A 447 -19.36 23.32 -11.07
C ASP A 447 -19.05 24.32 -9.93
N GLY A 448 -17.81 24.29 -9.42
CA GLY A 448 -17.33 25.14 -8.34
C GLY A 448 -17.73 24.69 -6.95
N LYS A 449 -18.42 23.54 -6.79
CA LYS A 449 -18.73 22.98 -5.47
C LYS A 449 -17.52 22.25 -4.90
N GLN A 450 -17.38 22.31 -3.59
CA GLN A 450 -16.36 21.52 -2.88
C GLN A 450 -16.66 20.04 -3.08
N LEU A 451 -15.65 19.30 -3.56
CA LEU A 451 -15.70 17.86 -3.79
C LEU A 451 -15.05 17.09 -2.62
N ALA A 452 -13.90 17.57 -2.16
CA ALA A 452 -13.07 16.86 -1.18
C ALA A 452 -12.10 17.82 -0.46
N ILE A 453 -11.40 17.26 0.55
CA ILE A 453 -10.13 17.79 1.03
C ILE A 453 -9.04 16.76 0.69
N PHE A 454 -7.93 17.23 0.11
CA PHE A 454 -6.75 16.44 -0.21
C PHE A 454 -5.58 16.82 0.71
N ILE A 455 -4.96 15.84 1.34
CA ILE A 455 -3.80 15.95 2.22
C ILE A 455 -2.60 15.36 1.52
N ALA A 456 -1.51 16.13 1.40
CA ALA A 456 -0.27 15.72 0.76
C ALA A 456 0.85 15.61 1.80
N ASP A 457 1.29 14.39 2.07
CA ASP A 457 2.38 14.05 3.00
C ASP A 457 3.51 13.36 2.21
N MET A 458 4.42 14.16 1.64
CA MET A 458 5.34 13.72 0.60
C MET A 458 6.70 13.25 1.13
N TYR A 459 7.12 13.69 2.32
CA TYR A 459 8.48 13.44 2.79
C TYR A 459 8.64 12.16 3.62
N ALA A 460 9.80 11.53 3.45
CA ALA A 460 10.26 10.44 4.31
C ALA A 460 10.66 10.98 5.69
N ARG A 461 10.43 10.18 6.74
CA ARG A 461 10.89 10.43 8.11
C ARG A 461 11.00 9.12 8.91
N PRO A 462 11.81 9.05 9.98
CA PRO A 462 11.98 7.83 10.76
C PRO A 462 10.68 7.28 11.39
N SER A 463 9.72 8.16 11.68
CA SER A 463 8.40 7.83 12.22
C SER A 463 7.38 7.38 11.17
N LYS A 464 7.75 7.35 9.90
CA LYS A 464 6.86 7.03 8.78
C LYS A 464 7.24 5.68 8.16
N ARG A 465 6.25 4.82 7.91
CA ARG A 465 6.49 3.55 7.23
C ARG A 465 6.97 3.77 5.79
N GLY A 466 7.75 2.84 5.27
CA GLY A 466 8.23 2.87 3.89
C GLY A 466 7.16 2.52 2.86
N GLY A 467 7.42 2.86 1.60
CA GLY A 467 6.50 2.75 0.48
C GLY A 467 5.69 4.03 0.28
N ALA A 468 4.71 3.97 -0.62
CA ALA A 468 3.73 5.03 -0.81
C ALA A 468 2.32 4.46 -0.62
N TRP A 469 1.36 5.30 -0.29
CA TRP A 469 -0.02 4.85 -0.11
C TRP A 469 -1.01 6.02 -0.04
N MET A 470 -2.28 5.71 -0.33
CA MET A 470 -3.43 6.55 -0.06
C MET A 470 -4.21 6.03 1.14
N ASN A 471 -4.80 6.92 1.95
CA ASN A 471 -5.84 6.60 2.90
C ASN A 471 -6.94 7.67 2.94
N GLU A 472 -8.10 7.29 3.45
CA GLU A 472 -9.21 8.20 3.74
C GLU A 472 -9.26 8.49 5.23
N TYR A 473 -9.49 9.76 5.60
CA TYR A 473 -9.89 10.17 6.95
C TYR A 473 -11.40 10.25 7.09
N VAL A 474 -12.09 10.59 6.00
CA VAL A 474 -13.55 10.59 5.88
C VAL A 474 -13.89 9.96 4.54
N SER A 475 -14.68 8.89 4.55
CA SER A 475 -15.18 8.26 3.33
C SER A 475 -16.42 8.96 2.80
N GLN A 476 -16.56 9.06 1.48
CA GLN A 476 -17.77 9.55 0.84
C GLN A 476 -18.97 8.66 1.19
N SER A 477 -20.12 9.25 1.44
CA SER A 477 -21.35 8.52 1.70
C SER A 477 -22.59 9.38 1.43
N GLY A 478 -23.46 8.89 0.57
CA GLY A 478 -24.80 9.47 0.40
C GLY A 478 -25.69 9.29 1.63
N LEU A 479 -25.54 8.16 2.36
CA LEU A 479 -26.31 7.85 3.55
C LEU A 479 -26.09 8.85 4.71
N THR A 480 -24.86 9.33 4.86
CA THR A 480 -24.46 10.27 5.93
C THR A 480 -24.18 11.68 5.43
N GLY A 481 -24.24 11.90 4.11
CA GLY A 481 -23.91 13.18 3.49
C GLY A 481 -22.45 13.56 3.56
N ASN A 482 -21.54 12.61 3.79
CA ASN A 482 -20.11 12.88 3.91
C ASN A 482 -19.49 13.12 2.53
N LEU A 483 -18.66 14.16 2.45
CA LEU A 483 -17.67 14.32 1.37
C LEU A 483 -16.31 13.81 1.84
N PRO A 484 -15.46 13.31 0.93
CA PRO A 484 -14.23 12.60 1.30
C PRO A 484 -13.12 13.55 1.76
N VAL A 485 -12.34 13.08 2.74
CA VAL A 485 -11.05 13.66 3.13
C VAL A 485 -10.01 12.56 2.90
N VAL A 486 -9.15 12.76 1.91
CA VAL A 486 -8.17 11.77 1.47
C VAL A 486 -6.74 12.26 1.63
N ALA A 487 -5.80 11.34 1.82
CA ALA A 487 -4.38 11.65 1.96
C ALA A 487 -3.53 10.78 1.05
N ASN A 488 -2.51 11.38 0.42
CA ASN A 488 -1.42 10.66 -0.20
C ASN A 488 -0.14 10.79 0.62
N HIS A 489 0.57 9.69 0.74
CA HIS A 489 1.84 9.57 1.45
C HIS A 489 2.92 9.04 0.53
N LEU A 490 4.02 9.78 0.42
CA LEU A 490 5.24 9.37 -0.28
C LEU A 490 6.40 9.29 0.73
N ASN A 491 7.56 8.86 0.26
CA ASN A 491 8.79 8.82 1.04
C ASN A 491 9.95 9.49 0.29
N ILE A 492 9.71 10.71 -0.24
CA ILE A 492 10.73 11.52 -0.91
C ILE A 492 11.75 12.00 0.13
N PRO A 493 13.05 11.82 -0.10
CA PRO A 493 14.07 12.35 0.80
C PRO A 493 13.97 13.87 0.94
N LYS A 494 13.80 14.36 2.20
CA LYS A 494 13.72 15.79 2.47
C LYS A 494 15.10 16.43 2.33
N PRO A 495 15.27 17.45 1.45
CA PRO A 495 16.53 18.19 1.36
C PRO A 495 16.74 19.08 2.59
N PRO A 496 17.99 19.61 2.80
CA PRO A 496 18.23 20.65 3.78
C PRO A 496 17.31 21.87 3.60
N ALA A 497 17.05 22.57 4.71
CA ALA A 497 16.17 23.73 4.68
C ALA A 497 16.66 24.79 3.65
N GLY A 498 15.75 25.25 2.81
CA GLY A 498 16.05 26.23 1.75
C GLY A 498 16.48 25.63 0.41
N GLU A 499 16.74 24.33 0.35
CA GLU A 499 17.04 23.64 -0.90
C GLU A 499 15.76 23.09 -1.56
N PRO A 500 15.67 23.07 -2.90
CA PRO A 500 14.52 22.52 -3.61
C PRO A 500 14.45 20.99 -3.47
N THR A 501 13.25 20.45 -3.42
CA THR A 501 13.03 19.00 -3.48
C THR A 501 12.98 18.55 -4.94
N LEU A 502 14.07 17.97 -5.41
CA LEU A 502 14.20 17.49 -6.78
C LEU A 502 13.98 15.98 -6.85
N MET A 503 12.94 15.58 -7.57
CA MET A 503 12.48 14.20 -7.66
C MET A 503 13.21 13.40 -8.74
N THR A 504 13.29 12.10 -8.55
CA THR A 504 13.58 11.13 -9.61
C THR A 504 12.32 10.90 -10.47
N TRP A 505 12.49 10.28 -11.63
CA TRP A 505 11.34 9.91 -12.47
C TRP A 505 10.40 8.92 -11.77
N ASP A 506 10.95 7.96 -11.05
CA ASP A 506 10.17 6.98 -10.26
C ASP A 506 9.31 7.68 -9.19
N GLU A 507 9.85 8.66 -8.47
CA GLU A 507 9.09 9.46 -7.49
C GLU A 507 7.99 10.29 -8.16
N VAL A 508 8.24 10.83 -9.36
CA VAL A 508 7.21 11.53 -10.15
C VAL A 508 6.07 10.58 -10.51
N THR A 509 6.40 9.42 -11.08
CA THR A 509 5.40 8.41 -11.46
C THR A 509 4.60 7.93 -10.24
N THR A 510 5.28 7.70 -9.10
CA THR A 510 4.64 7.33 -7.83
C THR A 510 3.67 8.42 -7.35
N MET A 511 4.00 9.70 -7.49
CA MET A 511 3.10 10.80 -7.14
C MET A 511 1.81 10.78 -7.98
N PHE A 512 1.92 10.53 -9.29
CA PHE A 512 0.75 10.34 -10.15
C PHE A 512 -0.05 9.10 -9.76
N HIS A 513 0.61 7.99 -9.43
CA HIS A 513 0.00 6.75 -8.96
C HIS A 513 -0.87 7.00 -7.72
N GLU A 514 -0.28 7.53 -6.65
CA GLU A 514 -1.00 7.77 -5.38
C GLU A 514 -2.14 8.76 -5.57
N PHE A 515 -1.96 9.74 -6.46
CA PHE A 515 -3.05 10.65 -6.79
C PHE A 515 -4.18 9.98 -7.58
N GLY A 516 -3.90 8.93 -8.34
CA GLY A 516 -4.92 8.07 -8.96
C GLY A 516 -5.80 7.38 -7.93
N HIS A 517 -5.22 6.87 -6.83
CA HIS A 517 -5.99 6.40 -5.68
C HIS A 517 -6.79 7.53 -5.01
N ALA A 518 -6.19 8.71 -4.85
CA ALA A 518 -6.89 9.86 -4.29
C ALA A 518 -8.09 10.26 -5.17
N LEU A 519 -7.95 10.27 -6.50
CA LEU A 519 -9.08 10.50 -7.43
C LEU A 519 -10.18 9.44 -7.26
N HIS A 520 -9.80 8.16 -7.09
CA HIS A 520 -10.77 7.09 -6.84
C HIS A 520 -11.56 7.32 -5.55
N GLY A 521 -10.91 7.80 -4.48
CA GLY A 521 -11.58 8.20 -3.23
C GLY A 521 -12.43 9.46 -3.41
N MET A 522 -11.88 10.52 -4.00
CA MET A 522 -12.55 11.82 -4.16
C MET A 522 -13.76 11.78 -5.10
N PHE A 523 -13.71 10.96 -6.14
CA PHE A 523 -14.82 10.83 -7.10
C PHE A 523 -15.89 9.83 -6.69
N SER A 524 -15.71 9.13 -5.58
CA SER A 524 -16.72 8.21 -5.07
C SER A 524 -18.08 8.90 -5.02
N ASN A 525 -19.12 8.25 -5.54
CA ASN A 525 -20.50 8.73 -5.52
C ASN A 525 -21.44 7.54 -5.30
N VAL A 526 -21.37 7.01 -4.09
CA VAL A 526 -22.11 5.83 -3.65
C VAL A 526 -23.02 6.19 -2.47
N GLN A 527 -24.09 5.43 -2.30
CA GLN A 527 -25.01 5.64 -1.18
C GLN A 527 -24.39 5.18 0.14
N TYR A 528 -23.67 4.06 0.15
CA TYR A 528 -23.18 3.44 1.37
C TYR A 528 -21.65 3.55 1.49
N PRO A 529 -21.12 3.99 2.67
CA PRO A 529 -19.68 4.19 2.86
C PRO A 529 -18.86 2.92 2.66
N ARG A 530 -19.49 1.74 2.82
CA ARG A 530 -18.90 0.45 2.54
C ARG A 530 -18.36 0.31 1.12
N PHE A 531 -18.93 1.00 0.17
CA PHE A 531 -18.57 0.96 -1.25
C PHE A 531 -17.72 2.14 -1.70
N SER A 532 -17.39 3.07 -0.78
CA SER A 532 -16.67 4.30 -1.12
C SER A 532 -15.30 4.01 -1.75
N GLY A 533 -15.01 4.71 -2.82
CA GLY A 533 -13.69 4.87 -3.43
C GLY A 533 -12.92 3.56 -3.61
N THR A 534 -11.80 3.44 -2.90
CA THR A 534 -10.88 2.30 -2.98
C THR A 534 -11.40 1.01 -2.31
N ASN A 535 -12.67 0.98 -1.86
CA ASN A 535 -13.31 -0.21 -1.30
C ASN A 535 -13.76 -1.20 -2.40
N VAL A 536 -12.82 -1.67 -3.18
CA VAL A 536 -12.95 -2.59 -4.31
C VAL A 536 -12.09 -3.85 -4.09
N PRO A 537 -12.21 -4.92 -4.91
CA PRO A 537 -11.30 -6.06 -4.85
C PRO A 537 -9.83 -5.62 -4.93
N ARG A 538 -8.95 -6.35 -4.21
CA ARG A 538 -7.54 -5.98 -4.10
C ARG A 538 -6.81 -5.98 -5.45
N ASP A 539 -7.17 -6.90 -6.32
CA ASP A 539 -6.60 -7.01 -7.67
C ASP A 539 -7.24 -6.05 -8.70
N PHE A 540 -8.09 -5.14 -8.22
CA PHE A 540 -8.67 -4.06 -9.01
C PHE A 540 -8.26 -2.67 -8.48
N VAL A 541 -7.88 -2.57 -7.20
CA VAL A 541 -7.62 -1.28 -6.54
C VAL A 541 -6.46 -0.52 -7.17
N GLU A 542 -5.46 -1.23 -7.70
CA GLU A 542 -4.29 -0.61 -8.35
C GLU A 542 -4.58 -0.15 -9.80
N TYR A 543 -5.67 -0.58 -10.39
CA TYR A 543 -5.98 -0.24 -11.77
C TYR A 543 -6.18 1.26 -12.01
N PRO A 544 -7.00 2.00 -11.23
CA PRO A 544 -7.15 3.44 -11.42
C PRO A 544 -5.85 4.23 -11.19
N SER A 545 -5.03 3.81 -10.22
CA SER A 545 -3.76 4.47 -9.91
C SER A 545 -2.73 4.27 -11.02
N GLN A 546 -2.62 3.05 -11.55
CA GLN A 546 -1.73 2.73 -12.68
C GLN A 546 -2.15 3.45 -13.98
N VAL A 547 -3.45 3.59 -14.25
CA VAL A 547 -3.92 4.42 -15.37
C VAL A 547 -3.46 5.86 -15.20
N ASN A 548 -3.46 6.39 -13.99
CA ASN A 548 -3.09 7.78 -13.74
C ASN A 548 -1.59 8.06 -13.98
N GLU A 549 -0.73 7.04 -13.91
CA GLU A 549 0.70 7.14 -14.22
C GLU A 549 0.97 7.60 -15.66
N MET A 550 0.09 7.25 -16.63
CA MET A 550 0.27 7.63 -18.03
C MET A 550 0.33 9.15 -18.26
N TRP A 551 -0.25 9.92 -17.34
CA TRP A 551 -0.28 11.38 -17.47
C TRP A 551 1.06 12.01 -17.12
N ALA A 552 1.96 11.31 -16.42
CA ALA A 552 3.29 11.82 -16.08
C ALA A 552 4.14 12.11 -17.33
N ASP A 553 4.08 11.26 -18.34
CA ASP A 553 4.81 11.44 -19.60
C ASP A 553 3.93 11.92 -20.76
N TRP A 554 2.64 12.20 -20.52
CA TRP A 554 1.77 12.73 -21.55
C TRP A 554 2.28 14.09 -22.04
N PRO A 555 2.50 14.29 -23.37
CA PRO A 555 3.25 15.44 -23.86
C PRO A 555 2.77 16.82 -23.36
N GLU A 556 1.44 17.03 -23.29
CA GLU A 556 0.86 18.29 -22.82
C GLU A 556 1.10 18.52 -21.32
N VAL A 557 0.99 17.46 -20.51
CA VAL A 557 1.20 17.50 -19.05
C VAL A 557 2.67 17.70 -18.75
N LEU A 558 3.53 16.89 -19.37
CA LEU A 558 4.98 16.98 -19.18
C LEU A 558 5.53 18.37 -19.57
N ALA A 559 5.09 18.93 -20.70
CA ALA A 559 5.48 20.28 -21.12
C ALA A 559 5.04 21.37 -20.12
N ASN A 560 3.97 21.13 -19.36
CA ASN A 560 3.51 22.09 -18.36
C ASN A 560 4.35 22.09 -17.09
N TYR A 561 4.78 20.93 -16.59
CA TYR A 561 5.51 20.85 -15.32
C TYR A 561 7.01 20.64 -15.45
N ALA A 562 7.50 20.02 -16.54
CA ALA A 562 8.93 19.72 -16.69
C ALA A 562 9.73 20.99 -17.06
N LYS A 563 9.92 21.86 -16.08
CA LYS A 563 10.60 23.15 -16.19
C LYS A 563 11.73 23.21 -15.18
N HIS A 564 12.90 23.72 -15.61
CA HIS A 564 14.07 23.84 -14.75
C HIS A 564 13.76 24.75 -13.54
N TYR A 565 13.97 24.26 -12.34
CA TYR A 565 13.53 24.89 -11.09
C TYR A 565 14.10 26.31 -10.84
N GLN A 566 15.30 26.63 -11.38
CA GLN A 566 15.91 27.94 -11.25
C GLN A 566 15.56 28.89 -12.39
N THR A 567 15.54 28.38 -13.64
CA THR A 567 15.41 29.22 -14.83
C THR A 567 14.00 29.26 -15.41
N GLY A 568 13.15 28.31 -15.04
CA GLY A 568 11.82 28.13 -15.63
C GLY A 568 11.84 27.63 -17.07
N THR A 569 13.02 27.33 -17.64
CA THR A 569 13.11 26.85 -19.01
C THR A 569 12.53 25.45 -19.15
N PRO A 570 11.73 25.17 -20.19
CA PRO A 570 11.20 23.83 -20.45
C PRO A 570 12.32 22.80 -20.63
N MET A 571 12.03 21.56 -20.30
CA MET A 571 12.93 20.44 -20.60
C MET A 571 13.23 20.39 -22.10
N PRO A 572 14.51 20.28 -22.51
CA PRO A 572 14.86 20.13 -23.91
C PRO A 572 14.20 18.91 -24.56
N LYS A 573 13.70 19.08 -25.79
CA LYS A 573 13.03 17.96 -26.52
C LYS A 573 13.95 16.75 -26.66
N GLU A 574 15.24 16.96 -26.89
CA GLU A 574 16.23 15.90 -27.02
C GLU A 574 16.36 15.08 -25.73
N LEU A 575 16.21 15.72 -24.57
CA LEU A 575 16.22 15.03 -23.28
C LEU A 575 14.94 14.21 -23.10
N LEU A 576 13.79 14.77 -23.46
CA LEU A 576 12.50 14.04 -23.44
C LEU A 576 12.54 12.83 -24.38
N ASP A 577 13.02 13.00 -25.62
CA ASP A 577 13.11 11.90 -26.60
C ASP A 577 13.98 10.75 -26.05
N LYS A 578 15.06 11.05 -25.32
CA LYS A 578 15.92 10.06 -24.66
C LYS A 578 15.18 9.33 -23.52
N VAL A 579 14.41 10.03 -22.70
CA VAL A 579 13.57 9.44 -21.63
C VAL A 579 12.59 8.43 -22.24
N LEU A 580 11.86 8.84 -23.27
CA LEU A 580 10.89 7.98 -23.94
C LEU A 580 11.55 6.78 -24.62
N ALA A 581 12.73 6.97 -25.24
CA ALA A 581 13.49 5.87 -25.82
C ALA A 581 13.98 4.86 -24.76
N ALA A 582 14.29 5.35 -23.56
CA ALA A 582 14.75 4.51 -22.44
C ALA A 582 13.59 3.85 -21.65
N SER A 583 12.32 4.13 -21.97
CA SER A 583 11.16 3.64 -21.20
C SER A 583 11.05 2.11 -21.08
N LYS A 584 11.60 1.38 -22.04
CA LYS A 584 11.66 -0.10 -22.04
C LYS A 584 12.97 -0.67 -21.50
N PHE A 585 13.90 0.21 -21.08
CA PHE A 585 15.16 -0.23 -20.52
C PHE A 585 14.95 -0.89 -19.17
N ASN A 586 15.72 -1.96 -18.90
CA ASN A 586 15.71 -2.68 -17.61
C ASN A 586 14.36 -3.35 -17.24
N GLN A 587 13.45 -3.55 -18.21
CA GLN A 587 12.15 -4.20 -17.98
C GLN A 587 12.27 -5.67 -17.61
N GLY A 588 13.36 -6.35 -18.04
CA GLY A 588 13.68 -7.71 -17.62
C GLY A 588 13.91 -7.78 -16.12
N PHE A 589 14.73 -6.89 -15.56
CA PHE A 589 14.97 -6.78 -14.13
C PHE A 589 13.67 -6.47 -13.39
N THR A 590 13.01 -5.36 -13.71
CA THR A 590 11.82 -4.87 -13.00
C THR A 590 10.70 -5.91 -12.98
N THR A 591 10.47 -6.60 -14.10
CA THR A 591 9.43 -7.63 -14.16
C THR A 591 9.84 -8.89 -13.39
N THR A 592 11.12 -9.29 -13.44
CA THR A 592 11.61 -10.48 -12.72
C THR A 592 11.60 -10.27 -11.21
N GLU A 593 12.08 -9.13 -10.70
CA GLU A 593 12.07 -8.84 -9.26
C GLU A 593 10.64 -8.83 -8.70
N TYR A 594 9.70 -8.25 -9.46
CA TYR A 594 8.30 -8.21 -9.09
C TYR A 594 7.66 -9.61 -9.09
N LEU A 595 7.83 -10.37 -10.18
CA LEU A 595 7.29 -11.73 -10.29
C LEU A 595 7.91 -12.66 -9.24
N GLY A 596 9.19 -12.48 -8.92
CA GLY A 596 9.85 -13.20 -7.82
C GLY A 596 9.08 -13.03 -6.50
N ALA A 597 8.70 -11.81 -6.15
CA ALA A 597 7.92 -11.53 -4.95
C ALA A 597 6.46 -12.04 -5.05
N ALA A 598 5.78 -11.82 -6.18
CA ALA A 598 4.38 -12.23 -6.35
C ALA A 598 4.21 -13.77 -6.38
N MET A 599 5.11 -14.49 -7.04
CA MET A 599 5.08 -15.95 -7.06
C MET A 599 5.52 -16.55 -5.71
N LEU A 600 6.37 -15.86 -4.95
CA LEU A 600 6.74 -16.24 -3.61
C LEU A 600 5.54 -16.12 -2.65
N ASP A 601 4.77 -15.02 -2.72
CA ASP A 601 3.51 -14.84 -1.99
C ASP A 601 2.55 -16.01 -2.24
N GLN A 602 2.33 -16.38 -3.51
CA GLN A 602 1.48 -17.52 -3.86
C GLN A 602 2.05 -18.85 -3.35
N SER A 603 3.38 -19.01 -3.40
CA SER A 603 4.04 -20.23 -2.91
C SER A 603 3.82 -20.44 -1.42
N TYR A 604 3.81 -19.38 -0.61
CA TYR A 604 3.51 -19.45 0.82
C TYR A 604 2.03 -19.71 1.10
N HIS A 605 1.13 -18.99 0.44
CA HIS A 605 -0.28 -19.01 0.77
C HIS A 605 -1.08 -20.16 0.14
N GLN A 606 -0.44 -20.98 -0.70
CA GLN A 606 -0.98 -22.24 -1.20
C GLN A 606 -0.52 -23.46 -0.36
N LEU A 607 0.25 -23.26 0.72
CA LEU A 607 0.62 -24.32 1.66
C LEU A 607 -0.52 -24.68 2.59
N THR A 608 -0.56 -25.98 3.01
CA THR A 608 -1.32 -26.39 4.20
C THR A 608 -0.53 -26.06 5.47
N ALA A 609 -1.16 -26.08 6.64
CA ALA A 609 -0.50 -25.75 7.91
C ALA A 609 0.71 -26.67 8.20
N GLU A 610 0.60 -27.95 7.80
CA GLU A 610 1.66 -28.96 7.98
C GLU A 610 2.86 -28.74 7.03
N GLN A 611 2.64 -28.08 5.90
CA GLN A 611 3.68 -27.79 4.89
C GLN A 611 4.44 -26.49 5.18
N VAL A 612 3.94 -25.65 6.06
CA VAL A 612 4.58 -24.36 6.38
C VAL A 612 5.94 -24.63 7.04
N PRO A 613 7.05 -24.06 6.51
CA PRO A 613 8.38 -24.25 7.06
C PRO A 613 8.50 -23.63 8.47
N ALA A 614 9.32 -24.23 9.33
CA ALA A 614 9.70 -23.60 10.59
C ALA A 614 10.47 -22.30 10.32
N GLY A 615 10.47 -21.36 11.28
CA GLY A 615 11.13 -20.07 11.10
C GLY A 615 12.59 -20.17 10.63
N LYS A 616 13.37 -21.08 11.21
CA LYS A 616 14.78 -21.34 10.82
C LYS A 616 14.96 -21.82 9.37
N ASP A 617 13.90 -22.43 8.77
CA ASP A 617 13.94 -23.01 7.43
C ASP A 617 13.29 -22.08 6.39
N LEU A 618 12.76 -20.92 6.81
CA LEU A 618 11.96 -20.01 5.99
C LEU A 618 12.77 -19.44 4.81
N ILE A 619 14.02 -19.06 5.05
CA ILE A 619 14.90 -18.49 3.99
C ILE A 619 15.29 -19.58 2.98
N ALA A 620 15.48 -20.82 3.42
CA ALA A 620 15.74 -21.95 2.53
C ALA A 620 14.51 -22.28 1.67
N PHE A 621 13.30 -22.17 2.24
CA PHE A 621 12.04 -22.32 1.49
C PHE A 621 11.89 -21.21 0.44
N GLU A 622 12.20 -19.95 0.79
CA GLU A 622 12.18 -18.82 -0.18
C GLU A 622 13.05 -19.15 -1.40
N ALA A 623 14.31 -19.56 -1.16
CA ALA A 623 15.22 -19.91 -2.24
C ALA A 623 14.70 -21.08 -3.11
N ALA A 624 14.13 -22.12 -2.48
CA ALA A 624 13.53 -23.26 -3.19
C ALA A 624 12.30 -22.85 -4.00
N ALA A 625 11.45 -21.96 -3.46
CA ALA A 625 10.27 -21.44 -4.13
C ALA A 625 10.64 -20.60 -5.35
N LEU A 626 11.60 -19.69 -5.24
CA LEU A 626 12.11 -18.90 -6.37
C LEU A 626 12.65 -19.78 -7.47
N LYS A 627 13.42 -20.82 -7.12
CA LYS A 627 13.93 -21.80 -8.07
C LYS A 627 12.82 -22.58 -8.77
N LYS A 628 11.84 -23.08 -8.00
CA LYS A 628 10.68 -23.79 -8.55
C LYS A 628 9.90 -22.93 -9.54
N ASN A 629 9.78 -21.65 -9.24
CA ASN A 629 9.05 -20.66 -10.04
C ASN A 629 9.86 -20.15 -11.25
N GLY A 630 11.15 -20.51 -11.36
CA GLY A 630 12.05 -20.06 -12.42
C GLY A 630 12.44 -18.59 -12.34
N THR A 631 12.30 -17.98 -11.14
CA THR A 631 12.65 -16.57 -10.87
C THR A 631 13.89 -16.42 -9.98
N ASP A 632 14.72 -17.46 -9.92
CA ASP A 632 15.94 -17.54 -9.12
C ASP A 632 17.20 -17.02 -9.82
N PHE A 633 17.05 -16.07 -10.74
CA PHE A 633 18.23 -15.49 -11.38
C PHE A 633 19.05 -14.71 -10.36
N TYR A 634 20.27 -15.19 -10.09
CA TYR A 634 21.10 -14.78 -8.94
C TYR A 634 21.33 -13.26 -8.82
N ALA A 635 21.35 -12.54 -9.94
CA ALA A 635 21.60 -11.10 -9.98
C ALA A 635 20.32 -10.26 -9.79
N VAL A 636 19.14 -10.89 -9.79
CA VAL A 636 17.84 -10.20 -9.63
C VAL A 636 17.12 -10.80 -8.41
N PRO A 637 17.29 -10.22 -7.23
CA PRO A 637 16.55 -10.65 -6.04
C PRO A 637 15.07 -10.27 -6.16
N PRO A 638 14.16 -10.95 -5.44
CA PRO A 638 12.77 -10.52 -5.39
C PRO A 638 12.65 -9.11 -4.78
N ARG A 639 11.68 -8.33 -5.25
CA ARG A 639 11.42 -6.95 -4.80
C ARG A 639 11.25 -6.83 -3.28
N TYR A 640 10.69 -7.85 -2.64
CA TYR A 640 10.63 -8.04 -1.20
C TYR A 640 11.06 -9.46 -0.85
N ARG A 641 11.86 -9.60 0.21
CA ARG A 641 12.13 -10.89 0.81
C ARG A 641 11.17 -11.12 1.97
N THR A 642 10.96 -12.36 2.31
CA THR A 642 9.95 -12.85 3.25
C THR A 642 9.87 -12.06 4.56
N THR A 643 11.00 -11.70 5.15
CA THR A 643 11.07 -11.15 6.52
C THR A 643 10.76 -9.66 6.64
N TYR A 644 10.63 -8.94 5.50
CA TYR A 644 10.21 -7.54 5.45
C TYR A 644 9.13 -7.27 4.39
N PHE A 645 8.44 -8.32 3.96
CA PHE A 645 7.37 -8.23 2.96
C PHE A 645 6.05 -7.78 3.62
N SER A 646 5.98 -6.51 3.97
CA SER A 646 4.84 -5.93 4.68
C SER A 646 3.51 -6.12 3.96
N HIS A 647 3.50 -6.11 2.62
CA HIS A 647 2.29 -6.32 1.82
C HIS A 647 1.58 -7.62 2.17
N ILE A 648 2.31 -8.75 2.14
CA ILE A 648 1.72 -10.08 2.34
C ILE A 648 1.45 -10.41 3.81
N LEU A 649 2.07 -9.71 4.74
CA LEU A 649 1.72 -9.80 6.17
C LEU A 649 0.54 -8.90 6.52
N GLY A 650 0.21 -7.95 5.64
CA GLY A 650 -0.95 -7.06 5.71
C GLY A 650 -2.08 -7.46 4.74
N GLY A 651 -2.70 -6.48 4.13
CA GLY A 651 -3.90 -6.61 3.27
C GLY A 651 -3.67 -7.24 1.89
N TYR A 652 -2.43 -7.56 1.50
CA TYR A 652 -2.07 -8.16 0.21
C TYR A 652 -1.65 -9.64 0.34
N SER A 653 -2.09 -10.35 1.38
CA SER A 653 -1.79 -11.79 1.52
C SER A 653 -2.43 -12.61 0.40
N ALA A 654 -1.64 -13.44 -0.28
CA ALA A 654 -2.01 -14.11 -1.52
C ALA A 654 -2.47 -13.13 -2.63
N GLY A 655 -2.18 -11.85 -2.48
CA GLY A 655 -2.70 -10.74 -3.26
C GLY A 655 -1.63 -9.84 -3.89
N TYR A 656 -0.33 -10.14 -3.76
CA TYR A 656 0.70 -9.27 -4.34
C TYR A 656 0.72 -9.33 -5.90
N TYR A 657 0.13 -10.34 -6.49
CA TYR A 657 -0.12 -10.41 -7.93
C TYR A 657 -1.01 -9.26 -8.45
N ALA A 658 -1.73 -8.59 -7.57
CA ALA A 658 -2.69 -7.52 -7.86
C ALA A 658 -2.13 -6.43 -8.78
N TYR A 659 -0.86 -6.03 -8.59
CA TYR A 659 -0.24 -4.99 -9.40
C TYR A 659 -0.17 -5.35 -10.87
N ILE A 660 0.32 -6.55 -11.22
CA ILE A 660 0.41 -6.96 -12.63
C ILE A 660 -0.95 -7.41 -13.20
N TRP A 661 -1.86 -7.84 -12.33
CA TRP A 661 -3.24 -8.13 -12.73
C TRP A 661 -3.99 -6.86 -13.10
N SER A 662 -3.91 -5.84 -12.26
CA SER A 662 -4.46 -4.50 -12.52
C SER A 662 -3.79 -3.82 -13.72
N GLU A 663 -2.49 -4.07 -13.95
CA GLU A 663 -1.76 -3.51 -15.09
C GLU A 663 -2.27 -4.03 -16.45
N VAL A 664 -2.90 -5.21 -16.49
CA VAL A 664 -3.60 -5.66 -17.70
C VAL A 664 -4.77 -4.72 -18.02
N LEU A 665 -5.54 -4.31 -16.99
CA LEU A 665 -6.66 -3.41 -17.13
C LEU A 665 -6.19 -1.98 -17.46
N ASP A 666 -5.13 -1.53 -16.81
CA ASP A 666 -4.49 -0.26 -17.07
C ASP A 666 -3.97 -0.17 -18.50
N ALA A 667 -3.18 -1.14 -18.97
CA ALA A 667 -2.62 -1.12 -20.32
C ALA A 667 -3.72 -1.04 -21.41
N GLU A 668 -4.83 -1.76 -21.22
CA GLU A 668 -6.02 -1.67 -22.06
C GLU A 668 -6.67 -0.28 -22.00
N SER A 669 -6.70 0.33 -20.84
CA SER A 669 -7.31 1.66 -20.64
C SER A 669 -6.45 2.77 -21.25
N VAL A 670 -5.12 2.65 -21.13
CA VAL A 670 -4.17 3.56 -21.80
C VAL A 670 -4.37 3.53 -23.32
N GLU A 671 -4.52 2.34 -23.91
CA GLU A 671 -4.84 2.23 -25.33
C GLU A 671 -6.22 2.87 -25.65
N TRP A 672 -7.23 2.68 -24.79
CA TRP A 672 -8.53 3.35 -24.97
C TRP A 672 -8.40 4.89 -24.97
N PHE A 673 -7.64 5.46 -24.03
CA PHE A 673 -7.41 6.91 -24.02
C PHE A 673 -6.72 7.38 -25.30
N LYS A 674 -5.69 6.66 -25.78
CA LYS A 674 -5.02 6.98 -27.06
C LYS A 674 -5.97 6.90 -28.25
N GLU A 675 -6.79 5.85 -28.34
CA GLU A 675 -7.81 5.65 -29.39
C GLU A 675 -8.85 6.79 -29.42
N ASN A 676 -9.12 7.42 -28.26
CA ASN A 676 -10.15 8.45 -28.09
C ASN A 676 -9.58 9.88 -27.97
N GLY A 677 -8.31 10.12 -28.34
CA GLY A 677 -7.73 11.47 -28.39
C GLY A 677 -7.07 11.94 -27.09
N GLY A 678 -6.86 11.05 -26.13
CA GLY A 678 -6.00 11.28 -24.97
C GLY A 678 -6.58 12.21 -23.91
N LEU A 679 -5.79 13.22 -23.52
CA LEU A 679 -6.10 14.17 -22.45
C LEU A 679 -7.25 15.10 -22.84
N SER A 680 -8.45 14.75 -22.47
CA SER A 680 -9.64 15.57 -22.74
C SER A 680 -10.70 15.42 -21.65
N ARG A 681 -11.47 16.46 -21.44
CA ARG A 681 -12.60 16.46 -20.50
C ARG A 681 -13.61 15.36 -20.79
N LYS A 682 -13.93 15.12 -22.05
CA LYS A 682 -14.85 14.06 -22.47
C LYS A 682 -14.39 12.67 -22.01
N ASN A 683 -13.11 12.38 -22.16
CA ASN A 683 -12.53 11.10 -21.77
C ASN A 683 -12.45 10.96 -20.24
N GLY A 684 -12.08 12.04 -19.55
CA GLY A 684 -12.06 12.06 -18.09
C GLY A 684 -13.46 11.87 -17.50
N ASP A 685 -14.48 12.59 -18.02
CA ASP A 685 -15.86 12.42 -17.55
C ASP A 685 -16.38 11.01 -17.79
N TRP A 686 -16.02 10.37 -18.89
CA TRP A 686 -16.39 8.99 -19.18
C TRP A 686 -15.72 8.01 -18.18
N PHE A 687 -14.41 8.15 -17.96
CA PHE A 687 -13.67 7.31 -17.01
C PHE A 687 -14.19 7.50 -15.58
N ARG A 688 -14.43 8.76 -15.16
CA ARG A 688 -15.05 9.08 -13.87
C ARG A 688 -16.42 8.42 -13.72
N ALA A 689 -17.31 8.61 -14.69
CA ALA A 689 -18.69 8.12 -14.61
C ALA A 689 -18.80 6.59 -14.65
N LYS A 690 -17.96 5.93 -15.44
CA LYS A 690 -18.03 4.48 -15.62
C LYS A 690 -17.23 3.69 -14.59
N LEU A 691 -16.20 4.31 -13.98
CA LEU A 691 -15.27 3.60 -13.12
C LEU A 691 -15.03 4.30 -11.78
N LEU A 692 -14.43 5.50 -11.78
CA LEU A 692 -13.92 6.12 -10.53
C LEU A 692 -15.02 6.45 -9.52
N SER A 693 -16.24 6.76 -9.99
CA SER A 693 -17.35 7.09 -9.10
C SER A 693 -18.09 5.87 -8.53
N ARG A 694 -17.78 4.67 -8.99
CA ARG A 694 -18.55 3.46 -8.65
C ARG A 694 -18.07 2.77 -7.39
N GLY A 695 -16.79 2.87 -7.04
CA GLY A 695 -16.23 2.14 -5.92
C GLY A 695 -16.63 0.66 -5.96
N GLY A 696 -17.05 0.12 -4.82
CA GLY A 696 -17.52 -1.27 -4.69
C GLY A 696 -19.01 -1.49 -4.98
N SER A 697 -19.76 -0.44 -5.40
CA SER A 697 -21.22 -0.53 -5.58
C SER A 697 -21.66 -1.41 -6.76
N GLU A 698 -20.74 -1.67 -7.70
CA GLU A 698 -20.92 -2.61 -8.81
C GLU A 698 -19.81 -3.68 -8.82
N ASP A 699 -19.98 -4.74 -9.61
CA ASP A 699 -18.92 -5.72 -9.83
C ASP A 699 -17.75 -5.07 -10.60
N ALA A 700 -16.53 -5.24 -10.12
CA ALA A 700 -15.35 -4.56 -10.63
C ALA A 700 -15.08 -4.85 -12.13
N MET A 701 -15.26 -6.10 -12.57
CA MET A 701 -15.08 -6.44 -13.99
C MET A 701 -16.23 -5.94 -14.85
N THR A 702 -17.41 -5.76 -14.28
CA THR A 702 -18.55 -5.12 -14.97
C THR A 702 -18.26 -3.65 -15.20
N THR A 703 -17.72 -2.91 -14.22
CA THR A 703 -17.34 -1.50 -14.41
C THR A 703 -16.26 -1.34 -15.48
N PHE A 704 -15.25 -2.22 -15.49
CA PHE A 704 -14.23 -2.23 -16.56
C PHE A 704 -14.86 -2.42 -17.94
N LYS A 705 -15.74 -3.42 -18.12
CA LYS A 705 -16.42 -3.69 -19.38
C LYS A 705 -17.31 -2.52 -19.82
N GLN A 706 -17.99 -1.86 -18.89
CA GLN A 706 -18.79 -0.65 -19.18
C GLN A 706 -17.93 0.52 -19.65
N PHE A 707 -16.70 0.63 -19.12
CA PHE A 707 -15.73 1.63 -19.54
C PHE A 707 -15.09 1.29 -20.89
N ARG A 708 -14.48 0.11 -21.02
CA ARG A 708 -13.67 -0.31 -22.17
C ARG A 708 -14.52 -0.82 -23.36
N GLY A 709 -15.71 -1.36 -23.09
CA GLY A 709 -16.61 -1.97 -24.08
C GLY A 709 -16.33 -3.43 -24.40
N ARG A 710 -15.32 -4.06 -23.74
CA ARG A 710 -14.92 -5.46 -23.92
C ARG A 710 -14.22 -6.04 -22.69
N ASP A 711 -13.97 -7.33 -22.70
CA ASP A 711 -13.08 -7.99 -21.73
C ASP A 711 -11.61 -7.54 -21.92
N PRO A 712 -10.79 -7.53 -20.85
CA PRO A 712 -9.39 -7.14 -20.92
C PRO A 712 -8.56 -8.14 -21.76
N GLN A 713 -7.57 -7.62 -22.47
CA GLN A 713 -6.59 -8.39 -23.24
C GLN A 713 -5.18 -8.15 -22.66
N ILE A 714 -4.34 -9.18 -22.64
CA ILE A 714 -3.00 -9.10 -22.05
C ILE A 714 -1.96 -8.49 -23.00
N GLU A 715 -2.25 -8.44 -24.29
CA GLU A 715 -1.31 -8.03 -25.35
C GLU A 715 -0.75 -6.61 -25.15
N PRO A 716 -1.55 -5.59 -24.76
CA PRO A 716 -1.04 -4.25 -24.45
C PRO A 716 0.03 -4.27 -23.33
N LEU A 717 -0.18 -5.05 -22.26
CA LEU A 717 0.80 -5.23 -21.20
C LEU A 717 2.10 -5.87 -21.70
N LEU A 718 1.99 -6.96 -22.47
CA LEU A 718 3.17 -7.66 -23.03
C LEU A 718 4.00 -6.71 -23.90
N LYS A 719 3.34 -5.88 -24.73
CA LYS A 719 4.00 -4.87 -25.58
C LYS A 719 4.69 -3.80 -24.74
N ARG A 720 4.02 -3.28 -23.68
CA ARG A 720 4.56 -2.27 -22.77
C ARG A 720 5.83 -2.77 -22.10
N ARG A 721 5.82 -3.99 -21.58
CA ARG A 721 6.94 -4.61 -20.88
C ARG A 721 8.00 -5.28 -21.77
N GLY A 722 7.85 -5.20 -23.10
CA GLY A 722 8.79 -5.85 -24.02
C GLY A 722 8.85 -7.37 -23.86
N LEU A 723 7.73 -7.99 -23.48
CA LEU A 723 7.59 -9.45 -23.28
C LEU A 723 6.97 -10.16 -24.49
N THR A 724 6.69 -9.46 -25.58
CA THR A 724 6.25 -10.07 -26.84
C THR A 724 7.39 -10.85 -27.45
N THR A 725 7.21 -12.13 -27.70
CA THR A 725 8.08 -12.90 -28.60
C THR A 725 7.79 -12.45 -30.03
N ASN A 726 8.78 -11.81 -30.68
CA ASN A 726 8.76 -11.63 -32.14
C ASN A 726 8.81 -12.98 -32.85
#